data_bb6f8d31f9e9fd149718f22dbab3ecc4
#
_entry.id   bb6f8d31f9e9fd149718f22dbab3ecc4
#
_cell.length_a   1.000
_cell.length_b   1.000
_cell.length_c   1.000
_cell.angle_alpha   90.00
_cell.angle_beta   90.00
_cell.angle_gamma   90.00
#
_symmetry.space_group_name_H-M   'P 1'
#
loop_
_entity.id
_entity.type
_entity.pdbx_description
1 polymer ?
#
loop_
_entity_poly.entity_id
_entity_poly.type
_entity_poly.pdbx_seq_one_letter_code
_entity_poly.pdbx_strand_id
1 'polypeptide(L)'
;MDKLKKALPFIFPPLAVLLIMGFAFYRHGLYPFGDGTVSWCDMSQQVIPLLTDFKDIFTGKDGMFLNFHNAGGMDLWGVFFFFIASPYTLLVLFVDKADIIYLVNILTVLKMMTAAVTAQIYFRSCQKKLDPYIGAVLSVIYAFCGYGMLYYQNNIWLDMMYLFPLLMVAFRELFEKKRIIPYTVMLTLMMIVNYYISYMIVVFILLFMALCCWRYRKEEKYKDVPCRFVIGSLLGALLSAVVWIPCFLQFLSSGRSKSVIQQLETSSFITNYYTTFCLLLSTASVIVIVAVFLLDGKKRSKRLNTDLIMLFLMLVPILIEPANLMWHTGSYMSFPCRYAFITIFFALICAGYFLSSENAVAKGKKNCDHFVIFLILAALIYGFYNFSEGFVENNRSGISKYTSSLWQDSTAFELCLEFFIVAAAFYAIVVLLHKKGWISKKIFAVFLAMFVAAESYANVNIYMVSPSMNNPQRAANHQKIMDLSDRLDETEGFYRVKTASKLFEVNLVGSMGYNSLSHYTSLTSRDYMYMMKQLGYSSYWMEVGSYGGTELTDALLSVKYLIEKSTGSADAVYSNDTYEIVPTEYYLPLGIVTDADLSGSEELSTGTRSDVQKKLFEQLFGGNGDELITDYEYTTIYGVQDDSNFKPNYTLNTTGDVAYMDYSIDVTDKQTLYFDCFDKLSNSLSEDINGSFMVTVNGQVMQMDYPSQSSNGLLKLGEFENEHVNVRATLKKDITSCRSYGVF
;
A
#
# COMPACT_ATOMS: atom_id res chain seq x y z
N MET A 1 -23.65 16.58 37.06
CA MET A 1 -22.26 16.19 37.38
C MET A 1 -22.01 14.71 37.12
N ASP A 2 -22.86 13.75 37.51
CA ASP A 2 -22.60 12.31 37.34
C ASP A 2 -22.60 11.83 35.87
N LYS A 3 -23.45 12.41 35.02
CA LYS A 3 -23.42 12.10 33.57
C LYS A 3 -22.11 12.53 32.92
N LEU A 4 -21.60 13.70 33.28
CA LEU A 4 -20.33 14.23 32.75
C LEU A 4 -19.15 13.37 33.23
N LYS A 5 -19.09 12.97 34.50
CA LYS A 5 -18.04 12.07 35.03
C LYS A 5 -18.01 10.70 34.31
N LYS A 6 -19.17 10.21 33.89
CA LYS A 6 -19.26 8.95 33.10
C LYS A 6 -18.87 9.13 31.66
N ALA A 7 -19.06 10.31 31.05
CA ALA A 7 -18.71 10.62 29.67
C ALA A 7 -17.22 10.97 29.50
N LEU A 8 -16.58 11.62 30.46
CA LEU A 8 -15.18 12.06 30.40
C LEU A 8 -14.18 10.98 29.90
N PRO A 9 -14.24 9.71 30.40
CA PRO A 9 -13.32 8.68 29.93
C PRO A 9 -13.51 8.30 28.43
N PHE A 10 -14.64 8.65 27.80
CA PHE A 10 -14.88 8.45 26.38
C PHE A 10 -14.51 9.68 25.55
N ILE A 11 -14.56 10.88 26.13
CA ILE A 11 -14.19 12.14 25.48
C ILE A 11 -12.66 12.31 25.47
N PHE A 12 -11.98 11.87 26.53
CA PHE A 12 -10.53 12.04 26.67
C PHE A 12 -9.71 11.40 25.54
N PRO A 13 -9.92 10.13 25.14
CA PRO A 13 -9.09 9.50 24.11
C PRO A 13 -9.15 10.21 22.75
N PRO A 14 -10.32 10.49 22.14
CA PRO A 14 -10.37 11.18 20.86
C PRO A 14 -9.85 12.62 20.95
N LEU A 15 -10.09 13.32 22.06
CA LEU A 15 -9.55 14.66 22.29
C LEU A 15 -8.02 14.64 22.40
N ALA A 16 -7.44 13.65 23.07
CA ALA A 16 -5.99 13.49 23.17
C ALA A 16 -5.39 13.22 21.77
N VAL A 17 -6.01 12.38 20.96
CA VAL A 17 -5.59 12.14 19.56
C VAL A 17 -5.64 13.45 18.77
N LEU A 18 -6.74 14.18 18.83
CA LEU A 18 -6.90 15.44 18.12
C LEU A 18 -5.83 16.47 18.52
N LEU A 19 -5.55 16.60 19.83
CA LEU A 19 -4.56 17.56 20.34
C LEU A 19 -3.12 17.17 19.95
N ILE A 20 -2.76 15.90 20.05
CA ILE A 20 -1.42 15.43 19.69
C ILE A 20 -1.18 15.59 18.20
N MET A 21 -2.12 15.12 17.36
CA MET A 21 -2.04 15.24 15.90
C MET A 21 -2.09 16.71 15.46
N GLY A 22 -3.01 17.49 16.03
CA GLY A 22 -3.15 18.91 15.73
C GLY A 22 -1.90 19.71 16.08
N PHE A 23 -1.27 19.42 17.21
CA PHE A 23 -0.01 20.04 17.60
C PHE A 23 1.14 19.65 16.65
N ALA A 24 1.24 18.36 16.26
CA ALA A 24 2.23 17.91 15.30
C ALA A 24 2.02 18.57 13.93
N PHE A 25 0.78 18.64 13.46
CA PHE A 25 0.45 19.28 12.18
C PHE A 25 0.75 20.78 12.20
N TYR A 26 0.40 21.47 13.28
CA TYR A 26 0.75 22.89 13.48
C TYR A 26 2.26 23.12 13.41
N ARG A 27 3.04 22.30 14.12
CA ARG A 27 4.51 22.43 14.18
C ARG A 27 5.19 22.22 12.83
N HIS A 28 4.61 21.41 11.95
CA HIS A 28 5.19 21.01 10.68
C HIS A 28 4.49 21.62 9.46
N GLY A 29 3.57 22.55 9.66
CA GLY A 29 2.86 23.21 8.55
C GLY A 29 2.02 22.26 7.70
N LEU A 30 1.45 21.20 8.34
CA LEU A 30 0.52 20.31 7.66
C LEU A 30 -0.90 20.89 7.70
N TYR A 31 -1.68 20.65 6.63
CA TYR A 31 -3.07 21.08 6.61
C TYR A 31 -3.87 20.55 7.81
N PRO A 32 -4.69 21.37 8.49
CA PRO A 32 -5.17 22.71 8.14
C PRO A 32 -4.29 23.90 8.63
N PHE A 33 -3.08 23.67 9.08
CA PHE A 33 -2.20 24.72 9.61
C PHE A 33 -1.13 25.20 8.63
N GLY A 34 -1.11 24.65 7.42
CA GLY A 34 -0.23 24.98 6.31
C GLY A 34 -0.54 24.08 5.11
N ASP A 35 0.31 24.12 4.09
CA ASP A 35 0.10 23.47 2.79
C ASP A 35 0.71 22.06 2.71
N GLY A 36 1.22 21.53 3.83
CA GLY A 36 1.80 20.18 3.89
C GLY A 36 0.72 19.10 3.94
N THR A 37 1.05 17.94 3.41
CA THR A 37 0.21 16.73 3.43
C THR A 37 0.94 15.53 4.03
N VAL A 38 0.20 14.62 4.66
CA VAL A 38 0.73 13.31 5.11
C VAL A 38 0.76 12.28 3.98
N SER A 39 0.38 12.65 2.75
CA SER A 39 0.31 11.73 1.63
C SER A 39 1.71 11.30 1.18
N TRP A 40 1.90 10.00 0.97
CA TRP A 40 3.07 9.41 0.35
C TRP A 40 2.77 7.97 -0.08
N CYS A 41 3.65 7.35 -0.90
CA CYS A 41 3.53 5.96 -1.36
C CYS A 41 2.11 5.64 -1.86
N ASP A 42 1.51 4.53 -1.41
CA ASP A 42 0.18 4.06 -1.83
C ASP A 42 -0.92 5.12 -1.66
N MET A 43 -0.81 6.00 -0.66
CA MET A 43 -1.78 7.07 -0.49
C MET A 43 -1.79 8.04 -1.67
N SER A 44 -0.61 8.43 -2.15
CA SER A 44 -0.49 9.34 -3.31
C SER A 44 -0.80 8.64 -4.63
N GLN A 45 -0.37 7.38 -4.76
CA GLN A 45 -0.43 6.64 -6.02
C GLN A 45 -1.81 5.99 -6.27
N GLN A 46 -2.52 5.62 -5.20
CA GLN A 46 -3.74 4.80 -5.27
C GLN A 46 -4.90 5.44 -4.51
N VAL A 47 -4.74 5.76 -3.21
CA VAL A 47 -5.87 6.15 -2.36
C VAL A 47 -6.46 7.50 -2.77
N ILE A 48 -5.62 8.54 -2.93
CA ILE A 48 -6.08 9.89 -3.34
C ILE A 48 -6.72 9.84 -4.72
N PRO A 49 -6.10 9.25 -5.76
CA PRO A 49 -6.74 9.11 -7.07
C PRO A 49 -8.09 8.40 -7.03
N LEU A 50 -8.20 7.27 -6.32
CA LEU A 50 -9.44 6.51 -6.21
C LEU A 50 -10.53 7.26 -5.42
N LEU A 51 -10.15 8.02 -4.38
CA LEU A 51 -11.08 8.89 -3.66
C LEU A 51 -11.60 10.02 -4.56
N THR A 52 -10.75 10.52 -5.46
CA THR A 52 -11.12 11.57 -6.41
C THR A 52 -12.08 11.03 -7.48
N ASP A 53 -11.76 9.87 -8.07
CA ASP A 53 -12.61 9.18 -9.04
C ASP A 53 -13.97 8.76 -8.44
N PHE A 54 -14.02 8.43 -7.15
CA PHE A 54 -15.27 8.11 -6.46
C PHE A 54 -16.31 9.24 -6.53
N LYS A 55 -15.91 10.52 -6.64
CA LYS A 55 -16.86 11.62 -6.86
C LYS A 55 -17.59 11.48 -8.19
N ASP A 56 -16.88 11.11 -9.25
CA ASP A 56 -17.46 10.93 -10.59
C ASP A 56 -18.37 9.70 -10.62
N ILE A 57 -17.97 8.61 -9.98
CA ILE A 57 -18.83 7.43 -9.81
C ILE A 57 -20.10 7.77 -9.03
N PHE A 58 -19.98 8.51 -7.94
CA PHE A 58 -21.15 8.89 -7.10
C PHE A 58 -22.10 9.84 -7.82
N THR A 59 -21.59 10.71 -8.68
CA THR A 59 -22.39 11.64 -9.49
C THR A 59 -22.92 11.01 -10.79
N GLY A 60 -22.52 9.78 -11.10
CA GLY A 60 -22.97 9.04 -12.29
C GLY A 60 -22.22 9.42 -13.59
N LYS A 61 -21.09 10.10 -13.48
CA LYS A 61 -20.22 10.39 -14.65
C LYS A 61 -19.50 9.13 -15.14
N ASP A 62 -19.18 8.19 -14.22
CA ASP A 62 -18.61 6.88 -14.56
C ASP A 62 -19.26 5.76 -13.71
N GLY A 63 -18.97 4.50 -14.06
CA GLY A 63 -19.60 3.32 -13.47
C GLY A 63 -18.75 2.62 -12.41
N MET A 64 -19.41 1.88 -11.49
CA MET A 64 -18.75 1.00 -10.52
C MET A 64 -18.36 -0.34 -11.15
N PHE A 65 -19.18 -0.89 -12.04
CA PHE A 65 -18.97 -2.20 -12.67
C PHE A 65 -18.28 -2.11 -14.03
N LEU A 66 -18.36 -0.98 -14.68
CA LEU A 66 -17.63 -0.63 -15.89
C LEU A 66 -17.17 0.80 -15.74
N ASN A 67 -15.89 0.95 -15.40
CA ASN A 67 -15.25 2.22 -15.13
C ASN A 67 -14.22 2.49 -16.23
N PHE A 68 -14.47 3.49 -17.06
CA PHE A 68 -13.59 3.86 -18.16
C PHE A 68 -12.46 4.80 -17.75
N HIS A 69 -12.53 5.42 -16.58
CA HIS A 69 -11.43 6.21 -16.03
C HIS A 69 -10.21 5.34 -15.69
N ASN A 70 -10.37 4.02 -15.58
CA ASN A 70 -9.34 3.08 -15.17
C ASN A 70 -9.19 1.92 -16.16
N ALA A 71 -7.94 1.57 -16.50
CA ALA A 71 -7.57 0.37 -17.25
C ALA A 71 -8.37 0.16 -18.54
N GLY A 72 -8.68 1.24 -19.28
CA GLY A 72 -9.42 1.15 -20.54
C GLY A 72 -10.89 0.73 -20.41
N GLY A 73 -11.39 0.52 -19.21
CA GLY A 73 -12.70 0.02 -18.84
C GLY A 73 -12.59 -1.22 -17.97
N MET A 74 -12.64 -1.07 -16.64
CA MET A 74 -12.50 -2.18 -15.71
C MET A 74 -13.68 -2.26 -14.75
N ASP A 75 -13.88 -3.43 -14.13
CA ASP A 75 -14.70 -3.57 -12.95
C ASP A 75 -13.97 -2.99 -11.73
N LEU A 76 -14.51 -1.89 -11.17
CA LEU A 76 -13.93 -1.23 -10.01
C LEU A 76 -14.41 -1.80 -8.66
N TRP A 77 -15.34 -2.75 -8.66
CA TRP A 77 -15.96 -3.30 -7.44
C TRP A 77 -14.94 -3.81 -6.43
N GLY A 78 -14.00 -4.65 -6.88
CA GLY A 78 -12.96 -5.17 -6.00
C GLY A 78 -11.98 -4.11 -5.54
N VAL A 79 -11.62 -3.15 -6.40
CA VAL A 79 -10.75 -2.02 -6.07
C VAL A 79 -11.40 -1.15 -4.99
N PHE A 80 -12.68 -0.83 -5.14
CA PHE A 80 -13.45 -0.06 -4.16
C PHE A 80 -13.40 -0.69 -2.76
N PHE A 81 -13.74 -1.98 -2.65
CA PHE A 81 -13.76 -2.71 -1.37
C PHE A 81 -12.36 -3.12 -0.87
N PHE A 82 -11.33 -2.90 -1.65
CA PHE A 82 -9.94 -3.07 -1.21
C PHE A 82 -9.34 -1.78 -0.66
N PHE A 83 -9.67 -0.62 -1.23
CA PHE A 83 -8.95 0.63 -0.98
C PHE A 83 -9.78 1.72 -0.30
N ILE A 84 -11.08 1.87 -0.62
CA ILE A 84 -11.85 3.07 -0.27
C ILE A 84 -13.25 2.82 0.31
N ALA A 85 -13.66 1.58 0.58
CA ALA A 85 -14.98 1.27 1.13
C ALA A 85 -15.12 1.64 2.63
N SER A 86 -14.83 2.89 2.95
CA SER A 86 -14.90 3.46 4.30
C SER A 86 -16.11 4.39 4.42
N PRO A 87 -16.80 4.44 5.57
CA PRO A 87 -17.83 5.44 5.79
C PRO A 87 -17.28 6.87 5.70
N TYR A 88 -15.99 7.07 5.98
CA TYR A 88 -15.31 8.35 5.85
C TYR A 88 -15.07 8.77 4.39
N THR A 89 -15.12 7.87 3.44
CA THR A 89 -15.02 8.17 2.00
C THR A 89 -16.10 9.14 1.54
N LEU A 90 -17.29 9.10 2.15
CA LEU A 90 -18.36 10.04 1.83
C LEU A 90 -17.99 11.50 2.07
N LEU A 91 -16.96 11.79 2.86
CA LEU A 91 -16.49 13.16 3.09
C LEU A 91 -15.87 13.79 1.83
N VAL A 92 -15.40 12.99 0.86
CA VAL A 92 -14.86 13.51 -0.41
C VAL A 92 -15.92 14.26 -1.23
N LEU A 93 -17.21 13.94 -1.02
CA LEU A 93 -18.31 14.59 -1.74
C LEU A 93 -18.45 16.08 -1.41
N PHE A 94 -17.90 16.53 -0.28
CA PHE A 94 -17.97 17.91 0.22
C PHE A 94 -16.70 18.72 -0.06
N VAL A 95 -15.73 18.16 -0.79
CA VAL A 95 -14.41 18.77 -1.02
C VAL A 95 -14.13 18.76 -2.52
N ASP A 96 -13.50 19.78 -3.07
CA ASP A 96 -13.11 19.79 -4.47
C ASP A 96 -12.04 18.76 -4.80
N LYS A 97 -12.00 18.27 -6.06
CA LYS A 97 -11.04 17.23 -6.49
C LYS A 97 -9.60 17.61 -6.15
N ALA A 98 -9.22 18.87 -6.38
CA ALA A 98 -7.90 19.39 -6.11
C ALA A 98 -7.51 19.38 -4.62
N ASP A 99 -8.50 19.44 -3.70
CA ASP A 99 -8.27 19.53 -2.26
C ASP A 99 -8.35 18.18 -1.54
N ILE A 100 -8.65 17.09 -2.25
CA ILE A 100 -8.69 15.73 -1.64
C ILE A 100 -7.32 15.36 -1.06
N ILE A 101 -6.22 15.86 -1.63
CA ILE A 101 -4.88 15.67 -1.08
C ILE A 101 -4.71 16.24 0.34
N TYR A 102 -5.49 17.24 0.71
CA TYR A 102 -5.54 17.79 2.07
C TYR A 102 -6.54 17.04 2.95
N LEU A 103 -7.64 16.57 2.35
CA LEU A 103 -8.67 15.84 3.08
C LEU A 103 -8.11 14.57 3.73
N VAL A 104 -7.13 13.88 3.14
CA VAL A 104 -6.53 12.66 3.71
C VAL A 104 -5.86 12.91 5.07
N ASN A 105 -5.38 14.14 5.35
CA ASN A 105 -4.89 14.51 6.66
C ASN A 105 -6.02 14.41 7.70
N ILE A 106 -7.18 14.97 7.37
CA ILE A 106 -8.38 14.96 8.23
C ILE A 106 -8.91 13.54 8.40
N LEU A 107 -9.02 12.76 7.31
CA LEU A 107 -9.47 11.37 7.33
C LEU A 107 -8.60 10.51 8.27
N THR A 108 -7.29 10.69 8.21
CA THR A 108 -6.34 9.98 9.06
C THR A 108 -6.59 10.30 10.54
N VAL A 109 -6.72 11.58 10.89
CA VAL A 109 -7.01 12.01 12.28
C VAL A 109 -8.34 11.45 12.77
N LEU A 110 -9.41 11.55 11.96
CA LEU A 110 -10.74 11.04 12.32
C LEU A 110 -10.74 9.53 12.59
N LYS A 111 -10.07 8.75 11.74
CA LYS A 111 -9.97 7.30 11.90
C LYS A 111 -9.17 6.92 13.16
N MET A 112 -8.09 7.63 13.46
CA MET A 112 -7.32 7.43 14.69
C MET A 112 -8.13 7.80 15.94
N MET A 113 -8.89 8.90 15.90
CA MET A 113 -9.83 9.25 16.96
C MET A 113 -10.86 8.13 17.20
N THR A 114 -11.37 7.56 16.10
CA THR A 114 -12.34 6.45 16.17
C THR A 114 -11.70 5.18 16.75
N ALA A 115 -10.44 4.88 16.39
CA ALA A 115 -9.69 3.76 16.97
C ALA A 115 -9.54 3.91 18.51
N ALA A 116 -9.24 5.12 18.98
CA ALA A 116 -9.18 5.40 20.41
C ALA A 116 -10.55 5.23 21.10
N VAL A 117 -11.65 5.68 20.49
CA VAL A 117 -13.01 5.51 21.03
C VAL A 117 -13.41 4.05 21.11
N THR A 118 -13.21 3.28 20.05
CA THR A 118 -13.61 1.87 19.98
C THR A 118 -12.80 1.00 20.94
N ALA A 119 -11.49 1.26 21.09
CA ALA A 119 -10.67 0.63 22.12
C ALA A 119 -11.20 0.93 23.52
N GLN A 120 -11.60 2.18 23.81
CA GLN A 120 -12.19 2.53 25.10
C GLN A 120 -13.55 1.84 25.34
N ILE A 121 -14.36 1.67 24.30
CA ILE A 121 -15.60 0.88 24.37
C ILE A 121 -15.27 -0.55 24.81
N TYR A 122 -14.23 -1.17 24.24
CA TYR A 122 -13.79 -2.50 24.65
C TYR A 122 -13.38 -2.54 26.12
N PHE A 123 -12.50 -1.65 26.58
CA PHE A 123 -12.05 -1.64 27.98
C PHE A 123 -13.21 -1.44 28.95
N ARG A 124 -14.14 -0.53 28.65
CA ARG A 124 -15.31 -0.28 29.50
C ARG A 124 -16.31 -1.43 29.50
N SER A 125 -16.48 -2.12 28.40
CA SER A 125 -17.42 -3.25 28.27
C SER A 125 -16.85 -4.56 28.81
N CYS A 126 -15.57 -4.83 28.57
CA CYS A 126 -14.96 -6.15 28.79
C CYS A 126 -14.02 -6.21 30.01
N GLN A 127 -13.49 -5.07 30.46
CA GLN A 127 -12.55 -4.98 31.60
C GLN A 127 -13.07 -4.02 32.68
N LYS A 128 -14.23 -4.31 33.23
CA LYS A 128 -14.95 -3.45 34.18
C LYS A 128 -14.16 -3.09 35.47
N LYS A 129 -13.15 -3.88 35.84
CA LYS A 129 -12.28 -3.66 36.99
C LYS A 129 -11.12 -2.70 36.70
N LEU A 130 -10.85 -2.43 35.41
CA LEU A 130 -9.87 -1.43 35.00
C LEU A 130 -10.39 -0.02 35.31
N ASP A 131 -9.50 0.82 35.80
CA ASP A 131 -9.80 2.24 35.99
C ASP A 131 -10.17 2.89 34.65
N PRO A 132 -11.27 3.66 34.56
CA PRO A 132 -11.73 4.25 33.31
C PRO A 132 -10.71 5.16 32.65
N TYR A 133 -9.91 5.89 33.40
CA TYR A 133 -8.89 6.80 32.88
C TYR A 133 -7.64 6.05 32.40
N ILE A 134 -7.25 4.99 33.12
CA ILE A 134 -6.18 4.09 32.64
C ILE A 134 -6.61 3.42 31.34
N GLY A 135 -7.86 2.94 31.24
CA GLY A 135 -8.41 2.42 29.99
C GLY A 135 -8.38 3.44 28.86
N ALA A 136 -8.68 4.71 29.16
CA ALA A 136 -8.61 5.79 28.20
C ALA A 136 -7.19 6.06 27.71
N VAL A 137 -6.18 6.00 28.58
CA VAL A 137 -4.76 6.11 28.19
C VAL A 137 -4.33 4.93 27.31
N LEU A 138 -4.71 3.69 27.66
CA LEU A 138 -4.44 2.51 26.82
C LEU A 138 -5.10 2.64 25.44
N SER A 139 -6.25 3.30 25.36
CA SER A 139 -6.94 3.55 24.10
C SER A 139 -6.20 4.57 23.22
N VAL A 140 -5.54 5.57 23.80
CA VAL A 140 -4.66 6.50 23.09
C VAL A 140 -3.45 5.76 22.54
N ILE A 141 -2.83 4.86 23.34
CA ILE A 141 -1.73 4.02 22.85
C ILE A 141 -2.15 3.18 21.64
N TYR A 142 -3.38 2.65 21.65
CA TYR A 142 -3.88 1.89 20.48
C TYR A 142 -3.94 2.75 19.22
N ALA A 143 -4.44 3.97 19.31
CA ALA A 143 -4.51 4.87 18.17
C ALA A 143 -3.11 5.20 17.61
N PHE A 144 -2.12 5.43 18.47
CA PHE A 144 -0.75 5.78 18.08
C PHE A 144 0.22 4.58 18.04
N CYS A 145 -0.29 3.36 18.01
CA CYS A 145 0.56 2.17 17.91
C CYS A 145 1.28 2.12 16.55
N GLY A 146 2.36 1.34 16.50
CA GLY A 146 3.20 1.22 15.30
C GLY A 146 2.42 0.86 14.03
N TYR A 147 1.35 0.09 14.15
CA TYR A 147 0.48 -0.20 13.01
C TYR A 147 -0.20 1.05 12.45
N GLY A 148 -0.85 1.85 13.32
CA GLY A 148 -1.49 3.09 12.89
C GLY A 148 -0.50 4.10 12.32
N MET A 149 0.70 4.17 12.90
CA MET A 149 1.74 5.10 12.49
C MET A 149 2.47 4.68 11.20
N LEU A 150 2.68 3.39 10.98
CA LEU A 150 3.42 2.89 9.83
C LEU A 150 2.51 2.69 8.61
N TYR A 151 1.24 2.29 8.82
CA TYR A 151 0.34 1.86 7.76
C TYR A 151 -0.83 2.82 7.46
N TYR A 152 -0.79 4.05 7.99
CA TYR A 152 -1.84 5.06 7.74
C TYR A 152 -2.00 5.44 6.27
N GLN A 153 -0.96 5.27 5.47
CA GLN A 153 -0.98 5.53 4.03
C GLN A 153 -1.98 4.64 3.29
N ASN A 154 -2.21 3.42 3.77
CA ASN A 154 -3.31 2.57 3.34
C ASN A 154 -4.53 2.87 4.23
N ASN A 155 -5.15 4.00 3.99
CA ASN A 155 -6.12 4.63 4.89
C ASN A 155 -7.28 3.70 5.30
N ILE A 156 -7.71 2.75 4.42
CA ILE A 156 -8.74 1.74 4.73
C ILE A 156 -8.29 0.73 5.79
N TRP A 157 -6.98 0.53 6.00
CA TRP A 157 -6.50 -0.39 7.03
C TRP A 157 -6.73 0.16 8.44
N LEU A 158 -6.81 1.49 8.59
CA LEU A 158 -7.23 2.12 9.85
C LEU A 158 -8.70 1.81 10.16
N ASP A 159 -9.55 1.61 9.15
CA ASP A 159 -10.93 1.17 9.36
C ASP A 159 -10.97 -0.23 10.00
N MET A 160 -10.15 -1.14 9.52
CA MET A 160 -10.06 -2.48 10.10
C MET A 160 -9.51 -2.43 11.52
N MET A 161 -8.54 -1.53 11.77
CA MET A 161 -7.99 -1.30 13.10
C MET A 161 -9.06 -0.78 14.08
N TYR A 162 -9.88 0.22 13.71
CA TYR A 162 -10.89 0.74 14.65
C TYR A 162 -12.12 -0.16 14.79
N LEU A 163 -12.45 -1.00 13.80
CA LEU A 163 -13.56 -1.96 13.90
C LEU A 163 -13.20 -3.18 14.77
N PHE A 164 -11.93 -3.55 14.83
CA PHE A 164 -11.49 -4.74 15.55
C PHE A 164 -11.84 -4.75 17.05
N PRO A 165 -11.66 -3.68 17.86
CA PRO A 165 -12.13 -3.64 19.23
C PRO A 165 -13.63 -3.93 19.37
N LEU A 166 -14.46 -3.45 18.44
CA LEU A 166 -15.91 -3.71 18.45
C LEU A 166 -16.23 -5.18 18.12
N LEU A 167 -15.50 -5.78 17.18
CA LEU A 167 -15.59 -7.22 16.92
C LEU A 167 -15.24 -8.02 18.18
N MET A 168 -14.20 -7.60 18.92
CA MET A 168 -13.82 -8.26 20.17
C MET A 168 -14.86 -8.09 21.29
N VAL A 169 -15.57 -6.97 21.36
CA VAL A 169 -16.74 -6.82 22.24
C VAL A 169 -17.83 -7.81 21.83
N ALA A 170 -18.18 -7.85 20.56
CA ALA A 170 -19.21 -8.74 20.02
C ALA A 170 -18.85 -10.23 20.20
N PHE A 171 -17.58 -10.60 19.99
CA PHE A 171 -17.08 -11.94 20.29
C PHE A 171 -17.22 -12.31 21.77
N ARG A 172 -16.90 -11.37 22.69
CA ARG A 172 -17.09 -11.59 24.13
C ARG A 172 -18.56 -11.74 24.49
N GLU A 173 -19.46 -11.02 23.85
CA GLU A 173 -20.90 -11.19 24.03
C GLU A 173 -21.40 -12.55 23.52
N LEU A 174 -20.90 -13.00 22.38
CA LEU A 174 -21.16 -14.34 21.89
C LEU A 174 -20.67 -15.41 22.87
N PHE A 175 -19.43 -15.28 23.34
CA PHE A 175 -18.81 -16.28 24.22
C PHE A 175 -19.47 -16.33 25.62
N GLU A 176 -19.71 -15.17 26.24
CA GLU A 176 -20.20 -15.08 27.62
C GLU A 176 -21.72 -15.06 27.73
N LYS A 177 -22.42 -14.42 26.76
CA LYS A 177 -23.88 -14.20 26.79
C LYS A 177 -24.60 -14.95 25.68
N LYS A 178 -23.89 -15.68 24.82
CA LYS A 178 -24.45 -16.48 23.71
C LYS A 178 -25.23 -15.64 22.66
N ARG A 179 -24.91 -14.35 22.52
CA ARG A 179 -25.52 -13.43 21.56
C ARG A 179 -24.83 -13.53 20.20
N ILE A 180 -25.49 -14.12 19.21
CA ILE A 180 -24.95 -14.33 17.86
C ILE A 180 -24.99 -13.03 17.05
N ILE A 181 -26.08 -12.27 17.12
CA ILE A 181 -26.35 -11.13 16.22
C ILE A 181 -25.24 -10.07 16.24
N PRO A 182 -24.74 -9.55 17.39
CA PRO A 182 -23.67 -8.55 17.38
C PRO A 182 -22.40 -9.06 16.69
N TYR A 183 -22.06 -10.33 16.90
CA TYR A 183 -20.89 -10.95 16.26
C TYR A 183 -21.06 -11.06 14.76
N THR A 184 -22.22 -11.58 14.28
CA THR A 184 -22.53 -11.69 12.86
C THR A 184 -22.48 -10.32 12.18
N VAL A 185 -23.13 -9.30 12.75
CA VAL A 185 -23.16 -7.95 12.19
C VAL A 185 -21.75 -7.35 12.08
N MET A 186 -20.93 -7.48 13.13
CA MET A 186 -19.58 -6.95 13.10
C MET A 186 -18.68 -7.66 12.09
N LEU A 187 -18.79 -8.99 11.99
CA LEU A 187 -18.05 -9.76 11.00
C LEU A 187 -18.48 -9.39 9.58
N THR A 188 -19.80 -9.32 9.31
CA THR A 188 -20.34 -8.87 8.01
C THR A 188 -19.81 -7.49 7.64
N LEU A 189 -19.88 -6.52 8.57
CA LEU A 189 -19.41 -5.16 8.34
C LEU A 189 -17.92 -5.12 7.98
N MET A 190 -17.09 -5.87 8.70
CA MET A 190 -15.65 -5.91 8.43
C MET A 190 -15.37 -6.54 7.05
N MET A 191 -16.06 -7.61 6.68
CA MET A 191 -15.91 -8.24 5.36
C MET A 191 -16.36 -7.33 4.21
N ILE A 192 -17.34 -6.46 4.44
CA ILE A 192 -17.76 -5.43 3.48
C ILE A 192 -16.71 -4.31 3.38
N VAL A 193 -16.23 -3.80 4.51
CA VAL A 193 -15.29 -2.67 4.52
C VAL A 193 -13.95 -3.04 3.86
N ASN A 194 -13.39 -4.21 4.17
CA ASN A 194 -12.19 -4.71 3.50
C ASN A 194 -12.11 -6.23 3.58
N TYR A 195 -12.41 -6.90 2.49
CA TYR A 195 -12.40 -8.37 2.42
C TYR A 195 -11.02 -8.98 2.64
N TYR A 196 -9.94 -8.31 2.20
CA TYR A 196 -8.58 -8.83 2.26
C TYR A 196 -8.05 -8.88 3.70
N ILE A 197 -8.15 -7.78 4.47
CA ILE A 197 -7.77 -7.79 5.89
C ILE A 197 -8.74 -8.66 6.70
N SER A 198 -10.02 -8.73 6.30
CA SER A 198 -10.99 -9.61 6.96
C SER A 198 -10.64 -11.08 6.86
N TYR A 199 -9.98 -11.54 5.78
CA TYR A 199 -9.42 -12.89 5.73
C TYR A 199 -8.47 -13.16 6.92
N MET A 200 -7.57 -12.24 7.21
CA MET A 200 -6.63 -12.35 8.34
C MET A 200 -7.36 -12.36 9.68
N ILE A 201 -8.41 -11.56 9.81
CA ILE A 201 -9.26 -11.53 11.02
C ILE A 201 -10.05 -12.82 11.17
N VAL A 202 -10.54 -13.42 10.08
CA VAL A 202 -11.21 -14.74 10.11
C VAL A 202 -10.24 -15.83 10.56
N VAL A 203 -9.01 -15.86 10.05
CA VAL A 203 -7.97 -16.79 10.53
C VAL A 203 -7.73 -16.61 12.03
N PHE A 204 -7.56 -15.36 12.47
CA PHE A 204 -7.40 -15.05 13.90
C PHE A 204 -8.58 -15.53 14.75
N ILE A 205 -9.82 -15.20 14.35
CA ILE A 205 -11.00 -15.49 15.18
C ILE A 205 -11.28 -17.00 15.28
N LEU A 206 -10.94 -17.76 14.23
CA LEU A 206 -10.98 -19.23 14.23
C LEU A 206 -9.98 -19.81 15.23
N LEU A 207 -8.72 -19.35 15.19
CA LEU A 207 -7.68 -19.76 16.15
C LEU A 207 -8.06 -19.39 17.58
N PHE A 208 -8.60 -18.19 17.80
CA PHE A 208 -9.01 -17.74 19.11
C PHE A 208 -10.20 -18.52 19.65
N MET A 209 -11.19 -18.86 18.81
CA MET A 209 -12.30 -19.73 19.19
C MET A 209 -11.81 -21.14 19.53
N ALA A 210 -10.93 -21.72 18.71
CA ALA A 210 -10.34 -23.04 18.98
C ALA A 210 -9.59 -23.07 20.33
N LEU A 211 -8.81 -22.01 20.61
CA LEU A 211 -8.15 -21.85 21.92
C LEU A 211 -9.16 -21.74 23.07
N CYS A 212 -10.22 -20.97 22.90
CA CYS A 212 -11.29 -20.84 23.88
C CYS A 212 -12.00 -22.19 24.12
N CYS A 213 -12.33 -22.91 23.05
CA CYS A 213 -12.93 -24.25 23.15
C CYS A 213 -12.03 -25.22 23.93
N TRP A 214 -10.75 -25.25 23.63
CA TRP A 214 -9.78 -26.09 24.35
C TRP A 214 -9.65 -25.71 25.83
N ARG A 215 -9.56 -24.43 26.15
CA ARG A 215 -9.39 -23.92 27.51
C ARG A 215 -10.64 -24.10 28.39
N TYR A 216 -11.82 -23.97 27.80
CA TYR A 216 -13.10 -24.00 28.53
C TYR A 216 -13.89 -25.29 28.33
N ARG A 217 -13.28 -26.33 27.71
CA ARG A 217 -13.93 -27.61 27.34
C ARG A 217 -14.64 -28.36 28.48
N LYS A 218 -14.22 -28.13 29.72
CA LYS A 218 -14.80 -28.80 30.93
C LYS A 218 -15.97 -28.00 31.52
N GLU A 219 -16.30 -26.85 31.00
CA GLU A 219 -17.33 -25.97 31.54
C GLU A 219 -18.63 -26.10 30.71
N GLU A 220 -19.65 -26.69 31.30
CA GLU A 220 -20.97 -26.91 30.68
C GLU A 220 -21.54 -25.64 30.05
N LYS A 221 -21.31 -24.50 30.68
CA LYS A 221 -21.78 -23.18 30.22
C LYS A 221 -21.38 -22.88 28.76
N TYR A 222 -20.26 -23.41 28.28
CA TYR A 222 -19.70 -23.05 26.97
C TYR A 222 -19.86 -24.13 25.90
N LYS A 223 -20.55 -25.22 26.18
CA LYS A 223 -20.71 -26.36 25.23
C LYS A 223 -21.35 -25.98 23.89
N ASP A 224 -22.33 -25.09 23.90
CA ASP A 224 -23.07 -24.67 22.70
C ASP A 224 -22.44 -23.46 21.98
N VAL A 225 -21.41 -22.82 22.56
CA VAL A 225 -20.76 -21.63 21.99
C VAL A 225 -20.12 -21.92 20.62
N PRO A 226 -19.39 -23.06 20.41
CA PRO A 226 -18.81 -23.35 19.09
C PRO A 226 -19.86 -23.44 17.98
N CYS A 227 -21.01 -24.08 18.24
CA CYS A 227 -22.10 -24.14 17.25
C CYS A 227 -22.64 -22.75 16.92
N ARG A 228 -22.88 -21.92 17.93
CA ARG A 228 -23.31 -20.53 17.75
C ARG A 228 -22.30 -19.68 16.98
N PHE A 229 -21.03 -19.89 17.23
CA PHE A 229 -19.93 -19.24 16.51
C PHE A 229 -19.95 -19.63 15.04
N VAL A 230 -20.04 -20.93 14.72
CA VAL A 230 -20.11 -21.40 13.33
C VAL A 230 -21.32 -20.82 12.62
N ILE A 231 -22.51 -20.84 13.24
CA ILE A 231 -23.72 -20.26 12.66
C ILE A 231 -23.53 -18.76 12.41
N GLY A 232 -23.03 -18.01 13.40
CA GLY A 232 -22.79 -16.57 13.25
C GLY A 232 -21.77 -16.23 12.19
N SER A 233 -20.70 -17.04 12.07
CA SER A 233 -19.65 -16.86 11.06
C SER A 233 -20.17 -17.16 9.65
N LEU A 234 -20.91 -18.26 9.47
CA LEU A 234 -21.52 -18.58 8.18
C LEU A 234 -22.54 -17.53 7.74
N LEU A 235 -23.40 -17.07 8.65
CA LEU A 235 -24.34 -15.98 8.36
C LEU A 235 -23.59 -14.69 7.97
N GLY A 236 -22.51 -14.36 8.68
CA GLY A 236 -21.68 -13.19 8.35
C GLY A 236 -21.06 -13.30 6.96
N ALA A 237 -20.50 -14.47 6.63
CA ALA A 237 -19.93 -14.73 5.30
C ALA A 237 -21.01 -14.68 4.19
N LEU A 238 -22.20 -15.25 4.41
CA LEU A 238 -23.30 -15.23 3.46
C LEU A 238 -23.84 -13.83 3.22
N LEU A 239 -24.05 -13.04 4.28
CA LEU A 239 -24.55 -11.66 4.16
C LEU A 239 -23.56 -10.73 3.44
N SER A 240 -22.27 -10.99 3.51
CA SER A 240 -21.22 -10.23 2.81
C SER A 240 -20.80 -10.85 1.47
N ALA A 241 -21.39 -11.97 1.05
CA ALA A 241 -20.96 -12.73 -0.14
C ALA A 241 -21.01 -11.91 -1.43
N VAL A 242 -21.99 -11.01 -1.55
CA VAL A 242 -22.12 -10.09 -2.69
C VAL A 242 -20.90 -9.17 -2.85
N VAL A 243 -20.13 -8.94 -1.79
CA VAL A 243 -18.89 -8.16 -1.82
C VAL A 243 -17.70 -9.08 -1.99
N TRP A 244 -17.45 -9.98 -1.03
CA TRP A 244 -16.17 -10.68 -0.99
C TRP A 244 -15.97 -11.70 -2.10
N ILE A 245 -17.03 -12.34 -2.65
CA ILE A 245 -16.86 -13.30 -3.74
C ILE A 245 -16.37 -12.64 -5.02
N PRO A 246 -17.04 -11.59 -5.58
CA PRO A 246 -16.53 -10.91 -6.76
C PRO A 246 -15.12 -10.32 -6.54
N CYS A 247 -14.89 -9.69 -5.38
CA CYS A 247 -13.60 -9.13 -5.04
C CYS A 247 -12.48 -10.19 -4.99
N PHE A 248 -12.77 -11.37 -4.47
CA PHE A 248 -11.81 -12.48 -4.43
C PHE A 248 -11.51 -13.03 -5.82
N LEU A 249 -12.52 -13.15 -6.68
CA LEU A 249 -12.32 -13.56 -8.08
C LEU A 249 -11.44 -12.54 -8.83
N GLN A 250 -11.68 -11.25 -8.66
CA GLN A 250 -10.84 -10.20 -9.25
C GLN A 250 -9.42 -10.24 -8.69
N PHE A 251 -9.24 -10.50 -7.38
CA PHE A 251 -7.93 -10.68 -6.78
C PHE A 251 -7.14 -11.86 -7.41
N LEU A 252 -7.81 -12.97 -7.74
CA LEU A 252 -7.16 -14.14 -8.37
C LEU A 252 -6.70 -13.84 -9.81
N SER A 253 -7.36 -12.95 -10.54
CA SER A 253 -6.97 -12.53 -11.89
C SER A 253 -5.91 -11.43 -11.92
N SER A 254 -5.52 -10.91 -10.76
CA SER A 254 -4.56 -9.80 -10.66
C SER A 254 -3.12 -10.23 -10.97
N GLY A 255 -2.28 -9.26 -11.35
CA GLY A 255 -0.86 -9.46 -11.65
C GLY A 255 0.02 -9.90 -10.47
N ARG A 256 -0.56 -10.05 -9.26
CA ARG A 256 0.17 -10.45 -8.03
C ARG A 256 0.60 -11.92 -7.98
N SER A 257 0.21 -12.76 -8.91
CA SER A 257 0.31 -14.22 -8.81
C SER A 257 1.74 -14.76 -9.00
N LYS A 258 2.57 -14.69 -7.95
CA LYS A 258 3.64 -15.68 -7.77
C LYS A 258 3.05 -16.94 -7.14
N SER A 259 3.51 -18.14 -7.54
CA SER A 259 3.03 -19.36 -6.89
C SER A 259 3.42 -19.35 -5.40
N VAL A 260 2.49 -19.78 -4.51
CA VAL A 260 2.74 -19.85 -3.06
C VAL A 260 3.99 -20.68 -2.74
N ILE A 261 4.19 -21.77 -3.48
CA ILE A 261 5.35 -22.67 -3.32
C ILE A 261 6.64 -21.89 -3.62
N GLN A 262 6.68 -21.18 -4.73
CA GLN A 262 7.85 -20.41 -5.17
C GLN A 262 8.21 -19.30 -4.17
N GLN A 263 7.20 -18.68 -3.56
CA GLN A 263 7.43 -17.67 -2.52
C GLN A 263 7.94 -18.27 -1.21
N LEU A 264 7.44 -19.45 -0.81
CA LEU A 264 7.91 -20.15 0.38
C LEU A 264 9.36 -20.62 0.21
N GLU A 265 9.75 -21.08 -0.98
CA GLU A 265 11.12 -21.51 -1.29
C GLU A 265 12.12 -20.36 -1.30
N THR A 266 11.71 -19.18 -1.76
CA THR A 266 12.58 -18.00 -1.88
C THR A 266 12.54 -17.07 -0.66
N SER A 267 11.62 -17.30 0.29
CA SER A 267 11.48 -16.46 1.47
C SER A 267 12.54 -16.75 2.53
N SER A 268 12.96 -15.72 3.27
CA SER A 268 13.74 -15.90 4.49
C SER A 268 12.89 -16.57 5.58
N PHE A 269 13.52 -17.27 6.52
CA PHE A 269 12.79 -17.88 7.65
C PHE A 269 12.24 -16.82 8.63
N ILE A 270 12.96 -15.73 8.81
CA ILE A 270 12.57 -14.63 9.72
C ILE A 270 11.92 -13.53 8.88
N THR A 271 10.77 -13.06 9.34
CA THR A 271 10.07 -11.90 8.75
C THR A 271 10.98 -10.67 8.75
N ASN A 272 10.78 -9.77 7.79
CA ASN A 272 11.55 -8.52 7.73
C ASN A 272 11.54 -7.81 9.09
N TYR A 273 12.66 -7.92 9.80
CA TYR A 273 12.78 -7.49 11.19
C TYR A 273 12.77 -5.96 11.35
N TYR A 274 13.14 -5.19 10.34
CA TYR A 274 13.09 -3.72 10.41
C TYR A 274 11.65 -3.24 10.57
N THR A 275 10.75 -3.69 9.70
CA THR A 275 9.30 -3.35 9.83
C THR A 275 8.71 -3.92 11.10
N THR A 276 9.05 -5.17 11.43
CA THR A 276 8.55 -5.83 12.63
C THR A 276 8.94 -5.08 13.90
N PHE A 277 10.18 -4.61 14.00
CA PHE A 277 10.61 -3.77 15.11
C PHE A 277 9.81 -2.46 15.16
N CYS A 278 9.65 -1.76 14.05
CA CYS A 278 8.87 -0.52 14.02
C CYS A 278 7.40 -0.73 14.45
N LEU A 279 6.78 -1.83 14.02
CA LEU A 279 5.41 -2.15 14.41
C LEU A 279 5.26 -2.40 15.92
N LEU A 280 6.23 -3.08 16.54
CA LEU A 280 6.16 -3.48 17.93
C LEU A 280 6.75 -2.43 18.88
N LEU A 281 7.89 -1.85 18.55
CA LEU A 281 8.63 -0.95 19.45
C LEU A 281 7.92 0.39 19.66
N SER A 282 7.08 0.83 18.72
CA SER A 282 6.25 2.04 18.88
C SER A 282 5.19 1.93 19.98
N THR A 283 5.16 0.82 20.73
CA THR A 283 4.28 0.59 21.88
C THR A 283 5.11 0.20 23.10
N ALA A 284 6.17 0.95 23.38
CA ALA A 284 7.10 0.69 24.47
C ALA A 284 6.41 0.55 25.83
N SER A 285 5.44 1.40 26.12
CA SER A 285 4.61 1.34 27.32
C SER A 285 3.97 -0.04 27.56
N VAL A 286 3.38 -0.60 26.49
CA VAL A 286 2.67 -1.90 26.56
C VAL A 286 3.63 -3.05 26.77
N ILE A 287 4.76 -3.04 26.03
CA ILE A 287 5.81 -4.06 26.15
C ILE A 287 6.33 -4.10 27.58
N VAL A 288 6.66 -2.93 28.16
CA VAL A 288 7.18 -2.82 29.52
C VAL A 288 6.14 -3.27 30.56
N ILE A 289 4.88 -2.83 30.43
CA ILE A 289 3.83 -3.24 31.36
C ILE A 289 3.67 -4.76 31.33
N VAL A 290 3.54 -5.36 30.15
CA VAL A 290 3.38 -6.80 30.02
C VAL A 290 4.59 -7.55 30.56
N ALA A 291 5.82 -7.12 30.24
CA ALA A 291 7.05 -7.74 30.70
C ALA A 291 7.18 -7.70 32.23
N VAL A 292 6.98 -6.53 32.88
CA VAL A 292 7.07 -6.38 34.33
C VAL A 292 6.07 -7.28 35.05
N PHE A 293 4.84 -7.40 34.54
CA PHE A 293 3.83 -8.24 35.16
C PHE A 293 3.98 -9.74 34.83
N LEU A 294 4.58 -10.10 33.69
CA LEU A 294 4.92 -11.48 33.40
C LEU A 294 5.95 -12.04 34.40
N LEU A 295 6.90 -11.22 34.82
CA LEU A 295 7.93 -11.60 35.80
C LEU A 295 7.38 -11.73 37.24
N ASP A 296 6.15 -11.26 37.53
CA ASP A 296 5.62 -11.22 38.89
C ASP A 296 5.15 -12.56 39.48
N GLY A 297 5.11 -13.64 38.70
CA GLY A 297 4.82 -15.00 39.19
C GLY A 297 3.45 -15.23 39.87
N LYS A 298 2.55 -14.23 39.93
CA LYS A 298 1.23 -14.32 40.59
C LYS A 298 0.26 -15.24 39.85
N LYS A 299 -0.66 -15.86 40.59
CA LYS A 299 -1.75 -16.66 40.02
C LYS A 299 -2.64 -15.78 39.13
N ARG A 300 -2.73 -16.11 37.86
CA ARG A 300 -3.49 -15.39 36.84
C ARG A 300 -4.87 -16.01 36.63
N SER A 301 -5.84 -15.18 36.27
CA SER A 301 -7.17 -15.67 35.91
C SER A 301 -7.09 -16.55 34.63
N LYS A 302 -8.03 -17.48 34.50
CA LYS A 302 -8.12 -18.35 33.31
C LYS A 302 -8.26 -17.54 32.03
N ARG A 303 -9.01 -16.44 32.09
CA ARG A 303 -9.23 -15.48 30.98
C ARG A 303 -7.91 -14.80 30.57
N LEU A 304 -7.18 -14.21 31.52
CA LEU A 304 -5.90 -13.57 31.24
C LEU A 304 -4.89 -14.58 30.65
N ASN A 305 -4.83 -15.80 31.20
CA ASN A 305 -3.96 -16.83 30.63
C ASN A 305 -4.34 -17.22 29.20
N THR A 306 -5.64 -17.23 28.87
CA THR A 306 -6.10 -17.49 27.50
C THR A 306 -5.68 -16.36 26.55
N ASP A 307 -5.86 -15.11 26.97
CA ASP A 307 -5.49 -13.93 26.18
C ASP A 307 -3.95 -13.82 26.02
N LEU A 308 -3.15 -14.21 27.03
CA LEU A 308 -1.69 -14.28 26.94
C LEU A 308 -1.23 -15.38 25.97
N ILE A 309 -1.84 -16.58 26.02
CA ILE A 309 -1.52 -17.64 25.05
C ILE A 309 -1.81 -17.14 23.64
N MET A 310 -2.93 -16.49 23.43
CA MET A 310 -3.26 -15.93 22.12
C MET A 310 -2.27 -14.86 21.68
N LEU A 311 -1.85 -13.97 22.59
CA LEU A 311 -0.81 -12.96 22.30
C LEU A 311 0.48 -13.63 21.81
N PHE A 312 0.96 -14.69 22.50
CA PHE A 312 2.16 -15.41 22.07
C PHE A 312 1.97 -16.16 20.75
N LEU A 313 0.79 -16.75 20.52
CA LEU A 313 0.48 -17.38 19.24
C LEU A 313 0.48 -16.35 18.09
N MET A 314 0.02 -15.13 18.33
CA MET A 314 0.01 -14.05 17.34
C MET A 314 1.39 -13.42 17.10
N LEU A 315 2.36 -13.61 17.99
CA LEU A 315 3.75 -13.22 17.73
C LEU A 315 4.44 -14.16 16.74
N VAL A 316 4.01 -15.41 16.64
CA VAL A 316 4.61 -16.39 15.72
C VAL A 316 4.57 -15.91 14.26
N PRO A 317 3.41 -15.58 13.68
CA PRO A 317 3.37 -15.11 12.29
C PRO A 317 4.02 -13.72 12.09
N ILE A 318 4.18 -12.93 13.14
CA ILE A 318 4.94 -11.66 13.04
C ILE A 318 6.44 -11.92 12.91
N LEU A 319 6.96 -12.96 13.54
CA LEU A 319 8.40 -13.25 13.59
C LEU A 319 8.85 -14.25 12.53
N ILE A 320 7.97 -15.11 12.04
CA ILE A 320 8.27 -16.21 11.12
C ILE A 320 7.63 -15.94 9.76
N GLU A 321 8.47 -15.72 8.73
CA GLU A 321 8.04 -15.32 7.40
C GLU A 321 7.12 -16.35 6.70
N PRO A 322 7.39 -17.67 6.69
CA PRO A 322 6.45 -18.62 6.12
C PRO A 322 5.04 -18.53 6.73
N ALA A 323 4.94 -18.30 8.04
CA ALA A 323 3.65 -18.09 8.69
C ALA A 323 3.03 -16.75 8.29
N ASN A 324 3.83 -15.68 8.20
CA ASN A 324 3.38 -14.37 7.72
C ASN A 324 2.81 -14.45 6.31
N LEU A 325 3.49 -15.14 5.38
CA LEU A 325 3.01 -15.38 4.01
C LEU A 325 1.64 -16.06 3.99
N MET A 326 1.44 -17.10 4.81
CA MET A 326 0.15 -17.79 4.89
C MET A 326 -0.99 -16.90 5.40
N TRP A 327 -0.70 -15.94 6.28
CA TRP A 327 -1.66 -14.92 6.71
C TRP A 327 -1.99 -13.91 5.59
N HIS A 328 -1.15 -13.80 4.56
CA HIS A 328 -1.35 -12.96 3.38
C HIS A 328 -1.82 -13.74 2.14
N THR A 329 -2.52 -14.86 2.31
CA THR A 329 -2.95 -15.74 1.20
C THR A 329 -1.80 -16.33 0.38
N GLY A 330 -0.64 -16.49 1.00
CA GLY A 330 0.57 -17.04 0.39
C GLY A 330 1.50 -16.03 -0.25
N SER A 331 1.07 -14.78 -0.40
CA SER A 331 1.93 -13.74 -0.97
C SER A 331 1.55 -12.33 -0.49
N TYR A 332 2.55 -11.47 -0.35
CA TYR A 332 2.35 -10.03 -0.20
C TYR A 332 3.47 -9.27 -0.88
N MET A 333 3.17 -8.04 -1.25
CA MET A 333 4.15 -7.08 -1.76
C MET A 333 4.24 -5.93 -0.77
N SER A 334 5.45 -5.57 -0.31
CA SER A 334 5.65 -4.54 0.71
C SER A 334 4.73 -4.72 1.94
N PHE A 335 4.87 -3.95 2.97
CA PHE A 335 3.97 -3.94 4.14
C PHE A 335 3.66 -5.34 4.73
N PRO A 336 4.63 -6.02 5.38
CA PRO A 336 4.41 -7.28 6.07
C PRO A 336 3.52 -7.10 7.31
N CYS A 337 2.99 -8.20 7.85
CA CYS A 337 2.26 -8.20 9.12
C CYS A 337 1.06 -7.24 9.16
N ARG A 338 0.25 -7.17 8.09
CA ARG A 338 -0.93 -6.30 8.00
C ARG A 338 -2.00 -6.58 9.06
N TYR A 339 -1.87 -7.63 9.83
CA TYR A 339 -2.68 -8.03 10.98
C TYR A 339 -2.07 -7.65 12.35
N ALA A 340 -0.93 -6.95 12.40
CA ALA A 340 -0.21 -6.65 13.63
C ALA A 340 -1.03 -5.85 14.66
N PHE A 341 -2.04 -5.05 14.22
CA PHE A 341 -2.98 -4.37 15.12
C PHE A 341 -3.71 -5.35 16.06
N ILE A 342 -3.94 -6.60 15.63
CA ILE A 342 -4.55 -7.67 16.45
C ILE A 342 -3.63 -8.00 17.61
N THR A 343 -2.34 -8.27 17.31
CA THR A 343 -1.33 -8.60 18.33
C THR A 343 -1.14 -7.46 19.32
N ILE A 344 -1.03 -6.23 18.83
CA ILE A 344 -0.89 -5.03 19.67
C ILE A 344 -2.12 -4.86 20.57
N PHE A 345 -3.32 -5.06 20.04
CA PHE A 345 -4.54 -4.95 20.83
C PHE A 345 -4.62 -6.02 21.92
N PHE A 346 -4.18 -7.26 21.65
CA PHE A 346 -4.09 -8.30 22.67
C PHE A 346 -3.04 -7.99 23.75
N ALA A 347 -1.93 -7.37 23.40
CA ALA A 347 -0.97 -6.88 24.36
C ALA A 347 -1.60 -5.80 25.28
N LEU A 348 -2.38 -4.86 24.69
CA LEU A 348 -3.15 -3.87 25.45
C LEU A 348 -4.22 -4.49 26.36
N ILE A 349 -4.92 -5.52 25.90
CA ILE A 349 -5.85 -6.30 26.73
C ILE A 349 -5.15 -6.88 27.94
N CYS A 350 -3.98 -7.49 27.76
CA CYS A 350 -3.17 -8.06 28.84
C CYS A 350 -2.69 -6.95 29.80
N ALA A 351 -2.18 -5.83 29.27
CA ALA A 351 -1.77 -4.68 30.07
C ALA A 351 -2.93 -4.13 30.93
N GLY A 352 -4.14 -4.03 30.37
CA GLY A 352 -5.34 -3.62 31.10
C GLY A 352 -5.68 -4.56 32.26
N TYR A 353 -5.57 -5.88 32.08
CA TYR A 353 -5.75 -6.83 33.18
C TYR A 353 -4.70 -6.67 34.28
N PHE A 354 -3.43 -6.46 33.91
CA PHE A 354 -2.36 -6.27 34.87
C PHE A 354 -2.53 -4.97 35.67
N LEU A 355 -3.02 -3.92 35.05
CA LEU A 355 -3.27 -2.62 35.70
C LEU A 355 -4.61 -2.56 36.46
N SER A 356 -5.44 -3.62 36.39
CA SER A 356 -6.69 -3.65 37.14
C SER A 356 -6.45 -3.77 38.65
N SER A 357 -7.37 -3.23 39.45
CA SER A 357 -7.22 -2.97 40.89
C SER A 357 -6.88 -4.16 41.78
N GLU A 358 -7.10 -5.40 41.33
CA GLU A 358 -6.81 -6.61 42.10
C GLU A 358 -5.34 -7.03 42.06
N ASN A 359 -4.58 -6.58 41.06
CA ASN A 359 -3.18 -6.95 40.87
C ASN A 359 -2.19 -5.84 41.27
N ALA A 360 -2.66 -4.63 41.50
CA ALA A 360 -1.80 -3.46 41.61
C ALA A 360 -1.10 -3.29 42.97
N VAL A 361 -1.58 -3.91 44.05
CA VAL A 361 -0.97 -3.74 45.40
C VAL A 361 -0.92 -5.07 46.13
N ALA A 362 0.20 -5.75 46.09
CA ALA A 362 0.51 -6.78 47.08
C ALA A 362 1.24 -6.11 48.22
N LYS A 363 0.50 -5.86 49.32
CA LYS A 363 1.15 -5.53 50.59
C LYS A 363 2.06 -6.67 51.03
N GLY A 364 3.36 -6.38 51.07
CA GLY A 364 4.30 -7.11 51.91
C GLY A 364 4.86 -8.43 51.38
N LYS A 365 5.61 -8.43 50.26
CA LYS A 365 6.61 -9.46 50.05
C LYS A 365 7.93 -8.87 49.53
N LYS A 366 8.97 -9.18 50.27
CA LYS A 366 10.41 -9.00 50.06
C LYS A 366 10.88 -7.94 49.03
N ASN A 367 11.46 -6.90 49.53
CA ASN A 367 12.13 -5.82 48.76
C ASN A 367 13.20 -6.30 47.78
N CYS A 368 13.70 -7.51 47.96
CA CYS A 368 14.76 -8.10 47.11
C CYS A 368 14.29 -8.43 45.69
N ASP A 369 13.06 -8.96 45.55
CA ASP A 369 12.60 -9.43 44.22
C ASP A 369 12.38 -8.28 43.23
N HIS A 370 11.98 -7.13 43.71
CA HIS A 370 11.74 -5.97 42.85
C HIS A 370 13.02 -5.24 42.45
N PHE A 371 14.03 -5.26 43.31
CA PHE A 371 15.35 -4.73 42.99
C PHE A 371 16.06 -5.63 41.94
N VAL A 372 15.93 -6.94 42.08
CA VAL A 372 16.43 -7.90 41.09
C VAL A 372 15.72 -7.71 39.74
N ILE A 373 14.38 -7.53 39.71
CA ILE A 373 13.64 -7.24 38.48
C ILE A 373 14.12 -5.92 37.86
N PHE A 374 14.34 -4.89 38.66
CA PHE A 374 14.88 -3.62 38.18
C PHE A 374 16.27 -3.77 37.55
N LEU A 375 17.17 -4.53 38.23
CA LEU A 375 18.52 -4.79 37.70
C LEU A 375 18.46 -5.59 36.37
N ILE A 376 17.57 -6.60 36.31
CA ILE A 376 17.37 -7.39 35.08
C ILE A 376 16.85 -6.50 33.94
N LEU A 377 15.85 -5.65 34.21
CA LEU A 377 15.34 -4.73 33.21
C LEU A 377 16.37 -3.69 32.79
N ALA A 378 17.14 -3.14 33.74
CA ALA A 378 18.22 -2.22 33.44
C ALA A 378 19.32 -2.89 32.58
N ALA A 379 19.69 -4.13 32.91
CA ALA A 379 20.66 -4.92 32.15
C ALA A 379 20.12 -5.27 30.73
N LEU A 380 18.83 -5.62 30.61
CA LEU A 380 18.20 -5.88 29.32
C LEU A 380 18.11 -4.61 28.46
N ILE A 381 17.76 -3.45 29.06
CA ILE A 381 17.73 -2.15 28.36
C ILE A 381 19.14 -1.76 27.91
N TYR A 382 20.14 -1.90 28.78
CA TYR A 382 21.53 -1.61 28.46
C TYR A 382 22.08 -2.59 27.40
N GLY A 383 21.81 -3.87 27.54
CA GLY A 383 22.18 -4.88 26.54
C GLY A 383 21.51 -4.65 25.20
N PHE A 384 20.22 -4.23 25.20
CA PHE A 384 19.51 -3.87 23.99
C PHE A 384 20.05 -2.58 23.34
N TYR A 385 20.46 -1.60 24.15
CA TYR A 385 21.12 -0.38 23.66
C TYR A 385 22.40 -0.73 22.89
N ASN A 386 23.33 -1.46 23.52
CA ASN A 386 24.57 -1.87 22.86
C ASN A 386 24.31 -2.76 21.63
N PHE A 387 23.33 -3.66 21.71
CA PHE A 387 22.93 -4.49 20.57
C PHE A 387 22.38 -3.63 19.44
N SER A 388 21.51 -2.64 19.73
CA SER A 388 20.88 -1.79 18.73
C SER A 388 21.92 -0.92 18.00
N GLU A 389 22.87 -0.36 18.71
CA GLU A 389 23.97 0.44 18.13
C GLU A 389 24.80 -0.40 17.16
N GLY A 390 25.33 -1.54 17.62
CA GLY A 390 26.09 -2.46 16.76
C GLY A 390 25.23 -3.08 15.64
N PHE A 391 23.95 -3.34 15.90
CA PHE A 391 23.04 -3.85 14.89
C PHE A 391 22.78 -2.84 13.77
N VAL A 392 22.52 -1.58 14.10
CA VAL A 392 22.30 -0.51 13.11
C VAL A 392 23.58 -0.30 12.29
N GLU A 393 24.74 -0.22 12.92
CA GLU A 393 26.02 -0.02 12.24
C GLU A 393 26.33 -1.15 11.25
N ASN A 394 26.18 -2.41 11.69
CA ASN A 394 26.46 -3.59 10.86
C ASN A 394 25.43 -3.82 9.74
N ASN A 395 24.22 -3.27 9.85
CA ASN A 395 23.14 -3.48 8.90
C ASN A 395 22.70 -2.20 8.18
N ARG A 396 23.47 -1.12 8.27
CA ARG A 396 23.10 0.22 7.74
C ARG A 396 22.67 0.20 6.28
N SER A 397 23.35 -0.54 5.41
CA SER A 397 23.02 -0.64 3.99
C SER A 397 21.66 -1.36 3.76
N GLY A 398 21.39 -2.44 4.51
CA GLY A 398 20.12 -3.16 4.44
C GLY A 398 18.97 -2.33 5.02
N ILE A 399 19.18 -1.65 6.13
CA ILE A 399 18.22 -0.73 6.74
C ILE A 399 17.89 0.39 5.75
N SER A 400 18.91 1.06 5.20
CA SER A 400 18.73 2.15 4.23
C SER A 400 17.94 1.71 3.01
N LYS A 401 18.30 0.55 2.41
CA LYS A 401 17.58 0.00 1.27
C LYS A 401 16.11 -0.30 1.58
N TYR A 402 15.81 -0.80 2.78
CA TYR A 402 14.46 -1.17 3.16
C TYR A 402 13.61 0.04 3.60
N THR A 403 14.15 0.88 4.47
CA THR A 403 13.43 2.05 4.97
C THR A 403 13.24 3.11 3.90
N SER A 404 14.12 3.18 2.89
CA SER A 404 13.94 4.07 1.74
C SER A 404 12.65 3.79 0.97
N SER A 405 12.16 2.54 0.98
CA SER A 405 10.89 2.17 0.34
C SER A 405 9.66 2.50 1.19
N LEU A 406 9.80 2.57 2.53
CA LEU A 406 8.69 2.86 3.46
C LEU A 406 8.68 4.32 3.92
N TRP A 407 9.85 4.90 4.22
CA TRP A 407 9.99 6.27 4.76
C TRP A 407 10.88 7.17 3.92
N GLN A 408 11.57 6.66 2.91
CA GLN A 408 12.56 7.36 2.10
C GLN A 408 13.76 7.91 2.92
N ASP A 409 13.86 7.56 4.21
CA ASP A 409 14.91 8.00 5.13
C ASP A 409 15.26 6.89 6.13
N SER A 410 16.54 6.50 6.18
CA SER A 410 17.05 5.49 7.11
C SER A 410 17.12 5.96 8.58
N THR A 411 17.14 7.28 8.80
CA THR A 411 17.23 7.85 10.14
C THR A 411 15.98 7.60 10.98
N ALA A 412 14.83 7.44 10.34
CA ALA A 412 13.57 7.14 11.03
C ALA A 412 13.63 5.83 11.83
N PHE A 413 14.29 4.81 11.30
CA PHE A 413 14.48 3.54 12.01
C PHE A 413 15.41 3.69 13.23
N GLU A 414 16.51 4.42 13.08
CA GLU A 414 17.44 4.71 14.17
C GLU A 414 16.75 5.46 15.30
N LEU A 415 16.03 6.54 14.98
CA LEU A 415 15.24 7.31 15.94
C LEU A 415 14.18 6.45 16.65
N CYS A 416 13.56 5.51 15.94
CA CYS A 416 12.60 4.58 16.53
C CYS A 416 13.23 3.71 17.63
N LEU A 417 14.43 3.16 17.37
CA LEU A 417 15.15 2.34 18.36
C LEU A 417 15.62 3.16 19.57
N GLU A 418 16.23 4.33 19.34
CA GLU A 418 16.69 5.22 20.41
C GLU A 418 15.52 5.66 21.31
N PHE A 419 14.45 6.10 20.69
CA PHE A 419 13.26 6.54 21.43
C PHE A 419 12.63 5.42 22.24
N PHE A 420 12.55 4.19 21.68
CA PHE A 420 12.06 3.02 22.39
C PHE A 420 12.86 2.77 23.68
N ILE A 421 14.19 2.85 23.64
CA ILE A 421 15.05 2.62 24.80
C ILE A 421 14.74 3.62 25.92
N VAL A 422 14.66 4.90 25.56
CA VAL A 422 14.34 5.97 26.52
C VAL A 422 12.94 5.78 27.09
N ALA A 423 11.94 5.56 26.25
CA ALA A 423 10.56 5.35 26.67
C ALA A 423 10.44 4.12 27.58
N ALA A 424 11.06 2.99 27.21
CA ALA A 424 11.03 1.77 28.01
C ALA A 424 11.63 1.98 29.41
N ALA A 425 12.72 2.72 29.54
CA ALA A 425 13.30 3.07 30.84
C ALA A 425 12.31 3.86 31.72
N PHE A 426 11.67 4.90 31.17
CA PHE A 426 10.66 5.68 31.88
C PHE A 426 9.48 4.85 32.35
N TYR A 427 8.91 4.03 31.44
CA TYR A 427 7.77 3.17 31.79
C TYR A 427 8.13 2.13 32.85
N ALA A 428 9.32 1.52 32.76
CA ALA A 428 9.80 0.58 33.77
C ALA A 428 9.86 1.24 35.15
N ILE A 429 10.44 2.44 35.26
CA ILE A 429 10.50 3.19 36.51
C ILE A 429 9.11 3.47 37.06
N VAL A 430 8.23 4.05 36.26
CA VAL A 430 6.88 4.47 36.71
C VAL A 430 6.02 3.27 37.12
N VAL A 431 6.07 2.16 36.34
CA VAL A 431 5.34 0.93 36.68
C VAL A 431 5.88 0.30 37.96
N LEU A 432 7.21 0.27 38.17
CA LEU A 432 7.83 -0.26 39.40
C LEU A 432 7.53 0.59 40.62
N LEU A 433 7.56 1.92 40.51
CA LEU A 433 7.18 2.84 41.59
C LEU A 433 5.72 2.64 42.01
N HIS A 434 4.83 2.49 41.04
CA HIS A 434 3.42 2.19 41.31
C HIS A 434 3.25 0.82 42.01
N LYS A 435 3.94 -0.19 41.49
CA LYS A 435 3.89 -1.55 42.03
C LYS A 435 4.43 -1.66 43.47
N LYS A 436 5.45 -0.85 43.80
CA LYS A 436 5.96 -0.72 45.19
C LYS A 436 5.05 0.09 46.09
N GLY A 437 4.02 0.75 45.57
CA GLY A 437 3.14 1.63 46.34
C GLY A 437 3.76 2.98 46.70
N TRP A 438 4.88 3.38 46.10
CA TRP A 438 5.56 4.66 46.33
C TRP A 438 4.82 5.84 45.71
N ILE A 439 4.07 5.58 44.62
CA ILE A 439 3.17 6.54 44.00
C ILE A 439 1.72 6.05 44.04
N SER A 440 0.81 6.98 44.26
CA SER A 440 -0.62 6.69 44.26
C SER A 440 -1.11 6.34 42.84
N LYS A 441 -2.26 5.65 42.77
CA LYS A 441 -2.88 5.32 41.47
C LYS A 441 -3.19 6.55 40.61
N LYS A 442 -3.56 7.68 41.25
CA LYS A 442 -3.81 8.93 40.53
C LYS A 442 -2.52 9.50 39.91
N ILE A 443 -1.45 9.56 40.72
CA ILE A 443 -0.13 10.02 40.25
C ILE A 443 0.38 9.10 39.12
N PHE A 444 0.24 7.78 39.28
CA PHE A 444 0.58 6.82 38.24
C PHE A 444 -0.18 7.09 36.94
N ALA A 445 -1.50 7.30 36.98
CA ALA A 445 -2.31 7.58 35.80
C ALA A 445 -1.91 8.89 35.11
N VAL A 446 -1.54 9.93 35.89
CA VAL A 446 -1.04 11.20 35.32
C VAL A 446 0.31 11.01 34.62
N PHE A 447 1.28 10.37 35.28
CA PHE A 447 2.57 10.10 34.63
C PHE A 447 2.42 9.22 33.39
N LEU A 448 1.60 8.17 33.47
CA LEU A 448 1.33 7.31 32.31
C LEU A 448 0.72 8.13 31.15
N ALA A 449 -0.24 9.01 31.43
CA ALA A 449 -0.85 9.86 30.40
C ALA A 449 0.15 10.85 29.80
N MET A 450 1.02 11.47 30.61
CA MET A 450 2.05 12.40 30.12
C MET A 450 3.08 11.70 29.23
N PHE A 451 3.58 10.54 29.66
CA PHE A 451 4.57 9.79 28.87
C PHE A 451 3.95 9.21 27.60
N VAL A 452 2.70 8.71 27.65
CA VAL A 452 1.98 8.25 26.46
C VAL A 452 1.76 9.40 25.48
N ALA A 453 1.44 10.60 25.97
CA ALA A 453 1.32 11.75 25.06
C ALA A 453 2.65 12.12 24.40
N ALA A 454 3.77 12.06 25.13
CA ALA A 454 5.10 12.30 24.61
C ALA A 454 5.52 11.20 23.61
N GLU A 455 5.29 9.92 23.94
CA GLU A 455 5.55 8.78 23.05
C GLU A 455 4.71 8.88 21.76
N SER A 456 3.42 9.19 21.88
CA SER A 456 2.52 9.37 20.74
C SER A 456 2.98 10.52 19.83
N TYR A 457 3.36 11.65 20.41
CA TYR A 457 3.88 12.79 19.66
C TYR A 457 5.20 12.44 18.96
N ALA A 458 6.11 11.72 19.63
CA ALA A 458 7.35 11.24 18.99
C ALA A 458 7.07 10.28 17.85
N ASN A 459 6.14 9.32 18.03
CA ASN A 459 5.74 8.40 16.97
C ASN A 459 5.17 9.14 15.75
N VAL A 460 4.31 10.16 15.94
CA VAL A 460 3.83 11.00 14.83
C VAL A 460 4.99 11.65 14.08
N ASN A 461 5.98 12.21 14.80
CA ASN A 461 7.13 12.85 14.15
C ASN A 461 8.01 11.86 13.40
N ILE A 462 8.31 10.70 13.99
CA ILE A 462 9.18 9.69 13.38
C ILE A 462 8.52 9.06 12.15
N TYR A 463 7.24 8.69 12.24
CA TYR A 463 6.60 7.84 11.22
C TYR A 463 5.75 8.61 10.21
N MET A 464 5.18 9.75 10.59
CA MET A 464 4.20 10.46 9.77
C MET A 464 4.74 11.80 9.25
N VAL A 465 5.59 12.47 10.01
CA VAL A 465 6.07 13.83 9.74
C VAL A 465 7.57 13.83 9.49
N SER A 466 8.12 12.84 8.78
CA SER A 466 9.49 12.92 8.35
C SER A 466 9.65 14.01 7.26
N PRO A 467 10.82 14.64 7.12
CA PRO A 467 11.07 15.70 6.13
C PRO A 467 10.70 15.30 4.68
N SER A 468 10.85 14.02 4.35
CA SER A 468 10.48 13.48 3.03
C SER A 468 8.98 13.33 2.80
N MET A 469 8.17 13.28 3.87
CA MET A 469 6.71 13.13 3.81
C MET A 469 5.98 14.46 3.85
N ASN A 470 6.56 15.46 4.51
CA ASN A 470 5.99 16.80 4.69
C ASN A 470 6.42 17.72 3.54
N ASN A 471 6.06 17.38 2.30
CA ASN A 471 6.44 18.19 1.15
C ASN A 471 5.25 19.04 0.63
N PRO A 472 5.22 20.36 0.91
CA PRO A 472 4.19 21.26 0.35
C PRO A 472 4.17 21.25 -1.18
N GLN A 473 5.33 21.03 -1.82
CA GLN A 473 5.44 20.93 -3.27
C GLN A 473 4.61 19.79 -3.86
N ARG A 474 4.43 18.68 -3.11
CA ARG A 474 3.57 17.58 -3.55
C ARG A 474 2.11 17.99 -3.67
N ALA A 475 1.59 18.74 -2.71
CA ALA A 475 0.24 19.26 -2.79
C ALA A 475 0.08 20.29 -3.91
N ALA A 476 1.03 21.21 -4.06
CA ALA A 476 1.05 22.18 -5.15
C ALA A 476 1.11 21.50 -6.53
N ASN A 477 1.94 20.48 -6.70
CA ASN A 477 1.99 19.72 -7.94
C ASN A 477 0.66 18.98 -8.21
N HIS A 478 0.05 18.38 -7.18
CA HIS A 478 -1.24 17.72 -7.32
C HIS A 478 -2.32 18.71 -7.77
N GLN A 479 -2.36 19.92 -7.21
CA GLN A 479 -3.31 20.95 -7.61
C GLN A 479 -3.11 21.39 -9.08
N LYS A 480 -1.86 21.53 -9.54
CA LYS A 480 -1.56 21.83 -10.96
C LYS A 480 -2.02 20.71 -11.90
N ILE A 481 -1.94 19.46 -11.47
CA ILE A 481 -2.43 18.31 -12.24
C ILE A 481 -3.97 18.32 -12.25
N MET A 482 -4.61 18.56 -11.11
CA MET A 482 -6.07 18.60 -11.02
C MET A 482 -6.68 19.83 -11.72
N ASP A 483 -5.90 20.88 -11.98
CA ASP A 483 -6.32 22.01 -12.80
C ASP A 483 -6.62 21.62 -14.26
N LEU A 484 -6.11 20.48 -14.73
CA LEU A 484 -6.44 19.89 -16.03
C LEU A 484 -7.82 19.19 -16.03
N SER A 485 -8.48 19.01 -14.87
CA SER A 485 -9.74 18.28 -14.77
C SER A 485 -10.88 19.00 -15.48
N ASP A 486 -11.75 18.24 -16.12
CA ASP A 486 -12.99 18.74 -16.75
C ASP A 486 -12.75 19.89 -17.79
N ARG A 487 -11.59 19.88 -18.51
CA ARG A 487 -11.21 20.88 -19.51
C ARG A 487 -11.61 20.51 -20.94
N LEU A 488 -11.96 19.24 -21.17
CA LEU A 488 -12.33 18.74 -22.47
C LEU A 488 -13.85 18.63 -22.60
N ASP A 489 -14.35 18.76 -23.81
CA ASP A 489 -15.80 18.72 -24.08
C ASP A 489 -16.31 17.27 -24.05
N GLU A 490 -17.18 16.95 -23.09
CA GLU A 490 -17.83 15.64 -22.96
C GLU A 490 -18.84 15.35 -24.11
N THR A 491 -19.26 16.37 -24.86
CA THR A 491 -20.26 16.19 -25.94
C THR A 491 -19.66 15.61 -27.22
N GLU A 492 -18.35 15.50 -27.32
CA GLU A 492 -17.63 14.99 -28.51
C GLU A 492 -17.67 13.46 -28.66
N GLY A 493 -18.43 12.77 -27.83
CA GLY A 493 -18.52 11.31 -27.84
C GLY A 493 -17.43 10.64 -26.97
N PHE A 494 -17.25 9.32 -27.12
CA PHE A 494 -16.31 8.56 -26.34
C PHE A 494 -14.86 8.77 -26.85
N TYR A 495 -13.97 9.19 -25.98
CA TYR A 495 -12.53 9.28 -26.24
C TYR A 495 -11.73 8.96 -24.98
N ARG A 496 -10.43 8.69 -25.13
CA ARG A 496 -9.48 8.52 -24.05
C ARG A 496 -8.39 9.60 -24.09
N VAL A 497 -7.83 9.85 -22.91
CA VAL A 497 -6.69 10.75 -22.71
C VAL A 497 -5.49 9.92 -22.25
N LYS A 498 -4.31 10.18 -22.84
CA LYS A 498 -3.05 9.57 -22.43
C LYS A 498 -2.03 10.61 -21.99
N THR A 499 -0.93 10.18 -21.41
CA THR A 499 0.24 11.00 -21.10
C THR A 499 1.40 10.68 -22.05
N ALA A 500 2.19 11.67 -22.42
CA ALA A 500 3.35 11.47 -23.31
C ALA A 500 4.45 10.59 -22.67
N SER A 501 4.58 10.70 -21.35
CA SER A 501 5.52 9.93 -20.53
C SER A 501 4.96 9.82 -19.10
N LYS A 502 5.69 9.21 -18.16
CA LYS A 502 5.29 9.22 -16.75
C LYS A 502 5.51 10.62 -16.14
N LEU A 503 4.60 11.52 -16.40
CA LEU A 503 4.62 12.90 -15.89
C LEU A 503 4.25 12.97 -14.41
N PHE A 504 3.33 12.10 -13.98
CA PHE A 504 2.77 12.01 -12.64
C PHE A 504 2.23 10.59 -12.38
N GLU A 505 1.58 10.36 -11.26
CA GLU A 505 1.02 9.07 -10.90
C GLU A 505 -0.09 8.65 -11.88
N VAL A 506 -0.02 7.43 -12.40
CA VAL A 506 -0.82 6.96 -13.55
C VAL A 506 -2.33 7.00 -13.32
N ASN A 507 -2.79 6.83 -12.09
CA ASN A 507 -4.22 6.88 -11.75
C ASN A 507 -4.81 8.30 -11.81
N LEU A 508 -3.98 9.35 -11.89
CA LEU A 508 -4.47 10.72 -11.87
C LEU A 508 -5.19 11.12 -13.17
N VAL A 509 -4.93 10.44 -14.30
CA VAL A 509 -5.68 10.72 -15.55
C VAL A 509 -7.17 10.41 -15.35
N GLY A 510 -7.50 9.25 -14.80
CA GLY A 510 -8.89 8.92 -14.46
C GLY A 510 -9.48 9.85 -13.39
N SER A 511 -8.66 10.24 -12.40
CA SER A 511 -9.09 11.17 -11.35
C SER A 511 -9.50 12.56 -11.87
N MET A 512 -8.91 12.98 -13.00
CA MET A 512 -9.32 14.24 -13.68
C MET A 512 -10.71 14.14 -14.30
N GLY A 513 -11.30 12.94 -14.40
CA GLY A 513 -12.57 12.70 -15.08
C GLY A 513 -12.43 12.24 -16.53
N TYR A 514 -11.25 11.81 -16.95
CA TYR A 514 -11.00 11.36 -18.32
C TYR A 514 -10.93 9.84 -18.43
N ASN A 515 -11.53 9.28 -19.47
CA ASN A 515 -11.31 7.87 -19.78
C ASN A 515 -9.82 7.62 -20.04
N SER A 516 -9.27 6.58 -19.45
CA SER A 516 -7.84 6.31 -19.43
C SER A 516 -7.50 4.86 -19.66
N LEU A 517 -6.35 4.62 -20.30
CA LEU A 517 -5.73 3.29 -20.40
C LEU A 517 -4.90 2.96 -19.15
N SER A 518 -4.53 3.97 -18.37
CA SER A 518 -3.65 3.79 -17.23
C SER A 518 -4.38 3.28 -15.99
N HIS A 519 -3.66 2.47 -15.20
CA HIS A 519 -4.13 2.03 -13.90
C HIS A 519 -2.98 1.45 -13.06
N TYR A 520 -3.05 1.69 -11.76
CA TYR A 520 -2.14 1.07 -10.79
C TYR A 520 -2.87 0.73 -9.51
N THR A 521 -3.11 -0.54 -9.28
CA THR A 521 -3.55 -1.08 -7.99
C THR A 521 -3.10 -2.52 -7.81
N SER A 522 -3.24 -3.03 -6.58
CA SER A 522 -3.01 -4.45 -6.29
C SER A 522 -3.97 -5.41 -7.03
N LEU A 523 -4.95 -4.90 -7.74
CA LEU A 523 -5.99 -5.65 -8.44
C LEU A 523 -5.95 -5.44 -9.96
N THR A 524 -4.94 -4.75 -10.48
CA THR A 524 -4.74 -4.63 -11.93
C THR A 524 -4.68 -6.00 -12.57
N SER A 525 -5.50 -6.24 -13.60
CA SER A 525 -5.59 -7.53 -14.28
C SER A 525 -4.28 -7.87 -14.96
N ARG A 526 -3.81 -9.11 -14.76
CA ARG A 526 -2.60 -9.63 -15.41
C ARG A 526 -2.75 -9.65 -16.93
N ASP A 527 -3.92 -10.06 -17.42
CA ASP A 527 -4.15 -10.19 -18.86
C ASP A 527 -4.21 -8.81 -19.52
N TYR A 528 -4.82 -7.82 -18.86
CA TYR A 528 -4.78 -6.44 -19.32
C TYR A 528 -3.34 -5.88 -19.34
N MET A 529 -2.56 -6.10 -18.30
CA MET A 529 -1.15 -5.70 -18.26
C MET A 529 -0.35 -6.30 -19.42
N TYR A 530 -0.59 -7.57 -19.72
CA TYR A 530 0.10 -8.28 -20.79
C TYR A 530 -0.32 -7.77 -22.18
N MET A 531 -1.64 -7.58 -22.40
CA MET A 531 -2.18 -7.01 -23.64
C MET A 531 -1.59 -5.62 -23.91
N MET A 532 -1.59 -4.74 -22.93
CA MET A 532 -1.05 -3.38 -23.06
C MET A 532 0.46 -3.41 -23.36
N LYS A 533 1.18 -4.33 -22.73
CA LYS A 533 2.61 -4.53 -23.02
C LYS A 533 2.85 -4.98 -24.46
N GLN A 534 2.02 -5.88 -24.99
CA GLN A 534 2.11 -6.32 -26.38
C GLN A 534 1.78 -5.22 -27.38
N LEU A 535 0.82 -4.35 -27.07
CA LEU A 535 0.46 -3.20 -27.89
C LEU A 535 1.49 -2.06 -27.85
N GLY A 536 2.54 -2.19 -27.03
CA GLY A 536 3.61 -1.21 -26.97
C GLY A 536 3.51 -0.21 -25.81
N TYR A 537 2.54 -0.33 -24.92
CA TYR A 537 2.41 0.54 -23.76
C TYR A 537 3.29 0.08 -22.60
N SER A 538 3.59 1.00 -21.70
CA SER A 538 4.35 0.72 -20.48
C SER A 538 3.54 -0.11 -19.51
N SER A 539 4.08 -1.25 -19.07
CA SER A 539 3.40 -2.14 -18.12
C SER A 539 4.44 -2.82 -17.23
N TYR A 540 4.37 -2.54 -15.94
CA TYR A 540 5.32 -3.05 -14.95
C TYR A 540 4.70 -3.11 -13.55
N TRP A 541 4.88 -4.21 -12.86
CA TRP A 541 4.50 -4.41 -11.46
C TRP A 541 3.11 -3.86 -11.08
N MET A 542 2.06 -4.39 -11.73
CA MET A 542 0.66 -3.98 -11.53
C MET A 542 0.35 -2.52 -11.95
N GLU A 543 1.31 -1.80 -12.51
CA GLU A 543 1.13 -0.49 -13.12
C GLU A 543 1.05 -0.64 -14.63
N VAL A 544 0.02 -0.06 -15.23
CA VAL A 544 -0.10 0.16 -16.67
C VAL A 544 -0.11 1.68 -16.87
N GLY A 545 0.86 2.18 -17.64
CA GLY A 545 0.88 3.57 -18.08
C GLY A 545 0.23 3.71 -19.44
N SER A 546 -0.36 4.86 -19.72
CA SER A 546 -0.91 5.18 -21.04
C SER A 546 0.15 5.66 -22.04
N TYR A 547 1.41 5.81 -21.60
CA TYR A 547 2.55 6.21 -22.42
C TYR A 547 3.21 5.02 -23.11
N GLY A 548 3.86 5.25 -24.23
CA GLY A 548 4.24 4.25 -25.23
C GLY A 548 3.14 4.10 -26.28
N GLY A 549 3.09 2.93 -26.95
CA GLY A 549 2.20 2.71 -28.08
C GLY A 549 2.65 3.43 -29.34
N THR A 550 1.90 3.29 -30.42
CA THR A 550 2.09 3.98 -31.70
C THR A 550 0.81 4.74 -32.03
N GLU A 551 0.84 5.58 -33.08
CA GLU A 551 -0.35 6.25 -33.60
C GLU A 551 -1.46 5.27 -33.97
N LEU A 552 -1.11 4.08 -34.49
CA LEU A 552 -2.08 3.01 -34.78
C LEU A 552 -2.76 2.50 -33.51
N THR A 553 -1.98 2.14 -32.49
CA THR A 553 -2.56 1.60 -31.24
C THR A 553 -3.30 2.67 -30.46
N ASP A 554 -2.86 3.92 -30.49
CA ASP A 554 -3.56 5.06 -29.92
C ASP A 554 -4.92 5.28 -30.60
N ALA A 555 -4.94 5.29 -31.92
CA ALA A 555 -6.17 5.43 -32.69
C ALA A 555 -7.17 4.30 -32.40
N LEU A 556 -6.72 3.04 -32.44
CA LEU A 556 -7.54 1.85 -32.15
C LEU A 556 -8.09 1.84 -30.72
N LEU A 557 -7.35 2.39 -29.76
CA LEU A 557 -7.77 2.51 -28.35
C LEU A 557 -8.51 3.84 -28.07
N SER A 558 -8.95 4.54 -29.11
CA SER A 558 -9.73 5.78 -29.02
C SER A 558 -9.02 6.90 -28.24
N VAL A 559 -7.69 6.99 -28.31
CA VAL A 559 -6.92 8.07 -27.71
C VAL A 559 -7.03 9.30 -28.61
N LYS A 560 -7.66 10.36 -28.09
CA LYS A 560 -7.89 11.60 -28.81
C LYS A 560 -7.04 12.77 -28.31
N TYR A 561 -6.60 12.72 -27.04
CA TYR A 561 -5.83 13.78 -26.44
C TYR A 561 -4.62 13.23 -25.71
N LEU A 562 -3.56 14.05 -25.72
CA LEU A 562 -2.28 13.79 -25.07
C LEU A 562 -2.02 14.89 -24.02
N ILE A 563 -1.66 14.46 -22.80
CA ILE A 563 -1.13 15.37 -21.78
C ILE A 563 0.40 15.31 -21.85
N GLU A 564 1.01 16.49 -21.98
CA GLU A 564 2.46 16.64 -22.01
C GLU A 564 2.92 17.85 -21.17
N LYS A 565 4.25 18.03 -21.05
CA LYS A 565 4.79 19.24 -20.44
C LYS A 565 4.52 20.42 -21.33
N SER A 566 4.08 21.54 -20.73
CA SER A 566 3.78 22.75 -21.49
C SER A 566 5.01 23.25 -22.26
N THR A 567 4.86 23.32 -23.57
CA THR A 567 5.82 23.91 -24.51
C THR A 567 5.27 25.20 -25.10
N GLY A 568 4.00 25.52 -24.83
CA GLY A 568 3.27 26.64 -25.45
C GLY A 568 2.78 26.34 -26.87
N SER A 569 2.41 25.05 -27.10
CA SER A 569 1.88 24.64 -28.42
C SER A 569 0.68 25.45 -28.81
N ALA A 570 0.63 25.88 -30.09
CA ALA A 570 -0.50 26.58 -30.65
C ALA A 570 -1.76 25.71 -30.79
N ASP A 571 -1.57 24.38 -30.81
CA ASP A 571 -2.63 23.38 -30.95
C ASP A 571 -3.19 22.92 -29.60
N ALA A 572 -2.64 23.43 -28.47
CA ALA A 572 -3.11 23.08 -27.17
C ALA A 572 -4.55 23.50 -26.92
N VAL A 573 -5.42 22.57 -26.59
CA VAL A 573 -6.82 22.81 -26.19
C VAL A 573 -6.87 23.48 -24.82
N TYR A 574 -5.95 23.13 -23.95
CA TYR A 574 -5.75 23.73 -22.62
C TYR A 574 -4.28 23.66 -22.20
N SER A 575 -3.81 24.70 -21.53
CA SER A 575 -2.46 24.68 -20.93
C SER A 575 -2.45 25.48 -19.62
N ASN A 576 -1.61 25.02 -18.69
CA ASN A 576 -1.17 25.78 -17.52
C ASN A 576 0.36 25.96 -17.55
N ASP A 577 0.93 26.51 -16.49
CA ASP A 577 2.39 26.76 -16.40
C ASP A 577 3.27 25.49 -16.43
N THR A 578 2.70 24.31 -16.37
CA THR A 578 3.43 23.03 -16.25
C THR A 578 3.03 21.99 -17.29
N TYR A 579 1.75 21.91 -17.64
CA TYR A 579 1.19 20.91 -18.52
C TYR A 579 0.30 21.52 -19.58
N GLU A 580 0.18 20.83 -20.72
CA GLU A 580 -0.78 21.15 -21.77
C GLU A 580 -1.50 19.89 -22.27
N ILE A 581 -2.70 20.08 -22.80
CA ILE A 581 -3.52 19.03 -23.43
C ILE A 581 -3.55 19.36 -24.92
N VAL A 582 -3.03 18.45 -25.73
CA VAL A 582 -2.99 18.57 -27.20
C VAL A 582 -3.80 17.45 -27.86
N PRO A 583 -4.46 17.70 -28.99
CA PRO A 583 -5.13 16.64 -29.74
C PRO A 583 -4.09 15.70 -30.40
N THR A 584 -4.46 14.44 -30.60
CA THR A 584 -3.69 13.50 -31.44
C THR A 584 -4.05 13.68 -32.91
N GLU A 585 -3.15 13.33 -33.81
CA GLU A 585 -3.39 13.46 -35.26
C GLU A 585 -4.42 12.44 -35.74
N TYR A 586 -4.41 11.22 -35.17
CA TYR A 586 -5.29 10.12 -35.56
C TYR A 586 -6.14 9.64 -34.39
N TYR A 587 -7.42 9.42 -34.64
CA TYR A 587 -8.39 8.98 -33.65
C TYR A 587 -9.49 8.14 -34.32
N LEU A 588 -9.84 7.01 -33.69
CA LEU A 588 -10.98 6.18 -34.07
C LEU A 588 -11.99 6.11 -32.91
N PRO A 589 -13.29 6.02 -33.22
CA PRO A 589 -14.29 5.84 -32.18
C PRO A 589 -14.13 4.48 -31.50
N LEU A 590 -14.78 4.30 -30.33
CA LEU A 590 -14.72 3.04 -29.56
C LEU A 590 -15.16 1.80 -30.36
N GLY A 591 -16.10 1.95 -31.28
CA GLY A 591 -16.58 0.91 -32.18
C GLY A 591 -16.33 1.28 -33.63
N ILE A 592 -15.72 0.38 -34.39
CA ILE A 592 -15.52 0.47 -35.83
C ILE A 592 -16.21 -0.70 -36.53
N VAL A 593 -16.65 -0.48 -37.76
CA VAL A 593 -17.21 -1.57 -38.57
C VAL A 593 -16.12 -2.02 -39.54
N THR A 594 -15.87 -3.32 -39.58
CA THR A 594 -14.89 -3.94 -40.46
C THR A 594 -15.44 -5.22 -41.07
N ASP A 595 -14.98 -5.58 -42.24
CA ASP A 595 -15.26 -6.87 -42.88
C ASP A 595 -14.27 -7.99 -42.46
N ALA A 596 -13.45 -7.71 -41.42
CA ALA A 596 -12.39 -8.58 -40.95
C ALA A 596 -12.93 -9.86 -40.30
N ASP A 597 -12.33 -10.99 -40.58
CA ASP A 597 -12.50 -12.23 -39.82
C ASP A 597 -11.50 -12.28 -38.66
N LEU A 598 -11.99 -12.04 -37.44
CA LEU A 598 -11.20 -12.07 -36.23
C LEU A 598 -11.09 -13.45 -35.58
N SER A 599 -11.53 -14.51 -36.27
CA SER A 599 -11.51 -15.88 -35.73
C SER A 599 -10.07 -16.44 -35.51
N GLY A 600 -9.03 -15.84 -36.12
CA GLY A 600 -7.62 -16.17 -35.97
C GLY A 600 -6.82 -15.32 -34.98
N SER A 601 -7.50 -14.55 -34.09
CA SER A 601 -6.86 -13.56 -33.21
C SER A 601 -5.88 -14.12 -32.16
N GLU A 602 -5.86 -15.45 -31.92
CA GLU A 602 -4.85 -16.10 -31.05
C GLU A 602 -3.40 -15.89 -31.53
N GLU A 603 -3.18 -15.67 -32.81
CA GLU A 603 -1.85 -15.40 -33.39
C GLU A 603 -1.31 -14.01 -33.04
N LEU A 604 -2.15 -13.08 -32.60
CA LEU A 604 -1.73 -11.72 -32.18
C LEU A 604 -0.80 -11.74 -30.94
N SER A 605 -0.74 -12.85 -30.23
CA SER A 605 0.14 -13.00 -29.04
C SER A 605 1.59 -13.38 -29.39
N THR A 606 1.91 -13.62 -30.69
CA THR A 606 3.23 -14.09 -31.13
C THR A 606 3.92 -13.04 -31.98
N GLY A 607 5.20 -12.81 -31.74
CA GLY A 607 6.01 -11.89 -32.54
C GLY A 607 6.57 -10.72 -31.69
N THR A 608 7.24 -9.80 -32.36
CA THR A 608 7.66 -8.51 -31.81
C THR A 608 6.44 -7.61 -31.64
N ARG A 609 6.59 -6.46 -31.00
CA ARG A 609 5.50 -5.46 -30.92
C ARG A 609 5.14 -4.89 -32.29
N SER A 610 6.15 -4.75 -33.22
CA SER A 610 5.90 -4.39 -34.62
C SER A 610 5.10 -5.47 -35.34
N ASP A 611 5.47 -6.77 -35.19
CA ASP A 611 4.71 -7.89 -35.77
C ASP A 611 3.24 -7.91 -35.31
N VAL A 612 2.99 -7.67 -34.00
CA VAL A 612 1.62 -7.64 -33.45
C VAL A 612 0.80 -6.51 -34.08
N GLN A 613 1.41 -5.35 -34.27
CA GLN A 613 0.71 -4.20 -34.87
C GLN A 613 0.47 -4.37 -36.35
N LYS A 614 1.43 -4.94 -37.09
CA LYS A 614 1.27 -5.30 -38.54
C LYS A 614 0.07 -6.24 -38.69
N LYS A 615 0.06 -7.34 -37.95
CA LYS A 615 -1.04 -8.32 -37.98
C LYS A 615 -2.38 -7.71 -37.59
N LEU A 616 -2.41 -6.86 -36.57
CA LEU A 616 -3.62 -6.20 -36.14
C LEU A 616 -4.17 -5.27 -37.24
N PHE A 617 -3.30 -4.53 -37.91
CA PHE A 617 -3.67 -3.70 -39.07
C PHE A 617 -4.21 -4.53 -40.22
N GLU A 618 -3.51 -5.61 -40.61
CA GLU A 618 -3.91 -6.52 -41.67
C GLU A 618 -5.28 -7.15 -41.40
N GLN A 619 -5.50 -7.64 -40.20
CA GLN A 619 -6.77 -8.25 -39.78
C GLN A 619 -7.93 -7.26 -39.76
N LEU A 620 -7.71 -6.04 -39.26
CA LEU A 620 -8.80 -5.08 -39.09
C LEU A 620 -9.14 -4.30 -40.36
N PHE A 621 -8.13 -4.01 -41.19
CA PHE A 621 -8.27 -3.11 -42.35
C PHE A 621 -7.98 -3.77 -43.71
N GLY A 622 -7.48 -5.01 -43.70
CA GLY A 622 -7.17 -5.76 -44.94
C GLY A 622 -6.00 -5.18 -45.75
N GLY A 623 -5.21 -4.30 -45.13
CA GLY A 623 -4.01 -3.71 -45.74
C GLY A 623 -2.77 -4.62 -45.61
N ASN A 624 -1.63 -4.14 -46.10
CA ASN A 624 -0.32 -4.78 -45.90
C ASN A 624 0.39 -4.13 -44.69
N GLY A 625 0.67 -4.92 -43.66
CA GLY A 625 1.32 -4.43 -42.44
C GLY A 625 2.73 -3.90 -42.66
N ASP A 626 3.48 -4.47 -43.67
CA ASP A 626 4.81 -4.01 -43.99
C ASP A 626 4.84 -2.65 -44.71
N GLU A 627 3.73 -2.22 -45.32
CA GLU A 627 3.59 -0.86 -45.86
C GLU A 627 3.34 0.17 -44.74
N LEU A 628 2.72 -0.26 -43.62
CA LEU A 628 2.47 0.60 -42.51
C LEU A 628 3.68 0.72 -41.56
N ILE A 629 4.35 -0.40 -41.27
CA ILE A 629 5.46 -0.49 -40.33
C ILE A 629 6.66 -1.17 -41.00
N THR A 630 7.78 -0.47 -41.04
CA THR A 630 9.03 -0.97 -41.57
C THR A 630 10.01 -1.22 -40.44
N ASP A 631 10.47 -2.47 -40.27
CA ASP A 631 11.53 -2.79 -39.33
C ASP A 631 12.90 -2.51 -39.92
N TYR A 632 13.79 -1.85 -39.22
CA TYR A 632 15.14 -1.51 -39.63
C TYR A 632 16.18 -2.42 -38.99
N GLU A 633 17.11 -2.97 -39.78
CA GLU A 633 18.25 -3.74 -39.29
C GLU A 633 19.36 -2.78 -38.82
N TYR A 634 20.15 -3.19 -37.82
CA TYR A 634 21.32 -2.43 -37.42
C TYR A 634 22.38 -2.43 -38.50
N THR A 635 23.00 -1.29 -38.76
CA THR A 635 24.06 -1.12 -39.74
C THR A 635 25.44 -1.46 -39.19
N THR A 636 25.63 -1.30 -37.91
CA THR A 636 26.89 -1.58 -37.19
C THR A 636 26.63 -2.13 -35.82
N ILE A 637 27.35 -3.18 -35.43
CA ILE A 637 27.41 -3.73 -34.08
C ILE A 637 28.87 -3.70 -33.61
N TYR A 638 29.10 -3.16 -32.42
CA TYR A 638 30.44 -3.03 -31.85
C TYR A 638 30.47 -3.43 -30.36
N GLY A 639 31.46 -4.24 -29.99
CA GLY A 639 31.62 -4.68 -28.59
C GLY A 639 30.49 -5.57 -28.09
N VAL A 640 29.61 -6.00 -28.95
CA VAL A 640 28.46 -6.87 -28.65
C VAL A 640 28.61 -8.15 -29.46
N GLN A 641 28.35 -9.29 -28.85
CA GLN A 641 28.27 -10.58 -29.55
C GLN A 641 26.79 -11.04 -29.50
N ASP A 642 26.28 -11.38 -30.68
CA ASP A 642 25.00 -12.08 -30.77
C ASP A 642 25.24 -13.59 -30.70
N ASP A 643 24.91 -14.20 -29.58
CA ASP A 643 25.18 -15.62 -29.31
C ASP A 643 24.03 -16.56 -29.77
N SER A 644 23.07 -16.07 -30.55
CA SER A 644 21.86 -16.85 -30.81
C SER A 644 21.81 -17.54 -32.16
N ASN A 645 21.57 -18.85 -32.12
CA ASN A 645 20.99 -19.59 -33.24
C ASN A 645 19.45 -19.64 -33.19
N PHE A 646 18.81 -19.31 -32.05
CA PHE A 646 17.36 -19.40 -31.84
C PHE A 646 16.78 -18.35 -30.91
N LYS A 647 17.61 -17.64 -30.13
CA LYS A 647 17.22 -16.63 -29.18
C LYS A 647 18.28 -15.55 -29.10
N PRO A 648 18.01 -14.30 -29.48
CA PRO A 648 19.00 -13.24 -29.42
C PRO A 648 19.50 -13.02 -28.00
N ASN A 649 20.73 -13.41 -27.74
CA ASN A 649 21.48 -13.10 -26.53
C ASN A 649 22.62 -12.16 -26.95
N TYR A 650 22.62 -10.98 -26.35
CA TYR A 650 23.69 -10.00 -26.58
C TYR A 650 24.61 -9.96 -25.37
N THR A 651 25.87 -10.34 -25.55
CA THR A 651 26.90 -10.28 -24.52
C THR A 651 27.92 -9.20 -24.82
N LEU A 652 28.36 -8.51 -23.77
CA LEU A 652 29.43 -7.54 -23.86
C LEU A 652 30.78 -8.28 -24.05
N ASN A 653 31.41 -8.09 -25.18
CA ASN A 653 32.70 -8.73 -25.50
C ASN A 653 33.88 -8.07 -24.74
N THR A 654 33.71 -6.85 -24.23
CA THR A 654 34.80 -6.04 -23.67
C THR A 654 34.41 -5.51 -22.31
N THR A 655 35.25 -5.77 -21.31
CA THR A 655 35.16 -5.14 -19.97
C THR A 655 35.71 -3.71 -20.06
N GLY A 656 34.82 -2.72 -20.08
CA GLY A 656 35.18 -1.31 -19.99
C GLY A 656 35.09 -0.48 -21.24
N ASP A 657 34.84 -1.08 -22.38
CA ASP A 657 34.62 -0.36 -23.65
C ASP A 657 33.12 -0.16 -23.94
N VAL A 658 32.82 0.85 -24.75
CA VAL A 658 31.46 1.14 -25.19
C VAL A 658 31.02 0.07 -26.19
N ALA A 659 29.93 -0.66 -25.85
CA ALA A 659 29.30 -1.63 -26.76
C ALA A 659 27.97 -1.03 -27.27
N TYR A 660 27.73 -1.08 -28.58
CA TYR A 660 26.57 -0.43 -29.18
C TYR A 660 26.09 -1.12 -30.46
N MET A 661 24.85 -0.82 -30.82
CA MET A 661 24.24 -1.10 -32.12
C MET A 661 23.83 0.23 -32.74
N ASP A 662 24.24 0.47 -33.99
CA ASP A 662 23.89 1.65 -34.77
C ASP A 662 22.89 1.30 -35.86
N TYR A 663 21.92 2.17 -36.03
CA TYR A 663 20.96 2.15 -37.13
C TYR A 663 21.16 3.44 -37.93
N SER A 664 21.40 3.32 -39.22
CA SER A 664 21.57 4.43 -40.15
C SER A 664 20.41 4.39 -41.14
N ILE A 665 19.50 5.31 -41.02
CA ILE A 665 18.16 5.26 -41.64
C ILE A 665 17.99 6.50 -42.52
N ASP A 666 17.71 6.29 -43.81
CA ASP A 666 17.31 7.36 -44.73
C ASP A 666 15.79 7.44 -44.75
N VAL A 667 15.25 8.48 -44.16
CA VAL A 667 13.80 8.72 -44.08
C VAL A 667 13.42 9.61 -45.27
N THR A 668 12.62 9.11 -46.21
CA THR A 668 12.16 9.85 -47.38
C THR A 668 10.83 10.55 -47.17
N ASP A 669 9.89 9.84 -46.60
CA ASP A 669 8.56 10.34 -46.31
C ASP A 669 8.39 10.60 -44.79
N LYS A 670 7.38 11.38 -44.40
CA LYS A 670 7.10 11.64 -42.96
C LYS A 670 6.85 10.31 -42.23
N GLN A 671 7.74 9.96 -41.29
CA GLN A 671 7.69 8.74 -40.49
C GLN A 671 7.95 9.04 -39.01
N THR A 672 7.31 8.28 -38.12
CA THR A 672 7.63 8.23 -36.71
C THR A 672 8.50 7.00 -36.44
N LEU A 673 9.70 7.21 -35.90
CA LEU A 673 10.59 6.12 -35.53
C LEU A 673 10.42 5.74 -34.05
N TYR A 674 10.44 4.45 -33.77
CA TYR A 674 10.37 3.87 -32.45
C TYR A 674 11.54 2.92 -32.20
N PHE A 675 12.00 2.87 -30.95
CA PHE A 675 12.93 1.82 -30.50
C PHE A 675 12.19 0.89 -29.53
N ASP A 676 12.38 -0.41 -29.70
CA ASP A 676 11.79 -1.46 -28.87
C ASP A 676 12.85 -2.39 -28.28
N CYS A 677 12.53 -2.96 -27.10
CA CYS A 677 13.26 -4.06 -26.51
C CYS A 677 12.29 -5.03 -25.79
N PHE A 678 11.29 -5.49 -26.49
CA PHE A 678 10.24 -6.36 -25.94
C PHE A 678 10.75 -7.75 -25.60
N ASP A 679 10.43 -8.26 -24.43
CA ASP A 679 10.67 -9.63 -24.00
C ASP A 679 9.42 -10.50 -24.16
N LYS A 680 9.43 -11.40 -25.14
CA LYS A 680 8.30 -12.28 -25.47
C LYS A 680 7.99 -13.35 -24.40
N LEU A 681 8.98 -13.75 -23.62
CA LEU A 681 8.86 -14.94 -22.75
C LEU A 681 8.55 -14.60 -21.30
N SER A 682 8.72 -13.38 -20.92
CA SER A 682 8.47 -12.96 -19.54
C SER A 682 7.00 -12.64 -19.33
N ASN A 683 6.23 -13.64 -18.86
CA ASN A 683 5.01 -13.38 -18.11
C ASN A 683 5.31 -12.71 -16.76
N SER A 684 6.59 -12.57 -16.42
CA SER A 684 7.07 -11.83 -15.27
C SER A 684 7.18 -10.36 -15.63
N LEU A 685 6.16 -9.62 -15.26
CA LEU A 685 6.11 -8.16 -15.39
C LEU A 685 7.11 -7.44 -14.45
N SER A 686 7.97 -8.17 -13.76
CA SER A 686 8.86 -7.63 -12.72
C SER A 686 10.34 -7.89 -12.94
N GLU A 687 10.73 -8.76 -13.88
CA GLU A 687 12.13 -9.11 -14.08
C GLU A 687 12.72 -8.35 -15.27
N ASP A 688 13.92 -7.82 -15.11
CA ASP A 688 14.77 -7.19 -16.11
C ASP A 688 14.37 -5.84 -16.74
N ILE A 689 13.60 -5.02 -16.09
CA ILE A 689 13.40 -3.62 -16.50
C ILE A 689 14.47 -2.72 -15.86
N ASN A 690 15.74 -3.05 -15.99
CA ASN A 690 16.80 -2.24 -15.40
C ASN A 690 17.77 -1.79 -16.50
N GLY A 691 17.42 -0.69 -17.20
CA GLY A 691 18.30 0.08 -18.04
C GLY A 691 19.37 -0.70 -18.82
N SER A 692 18.94 -1.51 -19.79
CA SER A 692 19.88 -2.26 -20.61
C SER A 692 20.57 -1.38 -21.66
N PHE A 693 19.89 -0.29 -22.05
CA PHE A 693 20.33 0.61 -23.10
C PHE A 693 20.36 2.07 -22.68
N MET A 694 21.30 2.79 -23.21
CA MET A 694 21.20 4.22 -23.47
C MET A 694 20.87 4.41 -24.96
N VAL A 695 19.79 5.10 -25.27
CA VAL A 695 19.35 5.35 -26.65
C VAL A 695 19.61 6.80 -27.04
N THR A 696 20.27 7.01 -28.17
CA THR A 696 20.55 8.34 -28.74
C THR A 696 20.07 8.43 -30.17
N VAL A 697 19.64 9.62 -30.56
CA VAL A 697 19.24 9.97 -31.95
C VAL A 697 20.07 11.16 -32.40
N ASN A 698 20.78 11.03 -33.53
CA ASN A 698 21.67 12.07 -34.05
C ASN A 698 22.63 12.64 -32.99
N GLY A 699 23.09 11.77 -32.05
CA GLY A 699 24.00 12.14 -30.94
C GLY A 699 23.31 12.75 -29.72
N GLN A 700 22.02 13.01 -29.74
CA GLN A 700 21.25 13.49 -28.59
C GLN A 700 20.66 12.31 -27.79
N VAL A 701 20.79 12.35 -26.47
CA VAL A 701 20.25 11.31 -25.60
C VAL A 701 18.74 11.42 -25.51
N MET A 702 18.04 10.40 -25.97
CA MET A 702 16.59 10.26 -25.83
C MET A 702 16.24 9.64 -24.47
N GLN A 703 16.95 8.58 -24.09
CA GLN A 703 16.72 7.86 -22.85
C GLN A 703 18.02 7.26 -22.31
N MET A 704 18.35 7.56 -21.04
CA MET A 704 19.60 7.08 -20.39
C MET A 704 19.51 5.63 -19.95
N ASP A 705 18.33 5.20 -19.50
CA ASP A 705 18.07 3.86 -18.94
C ASP A 705 16.77 3.30 -19.54
N TYR A 706 16.89 2.52 -20.61
CA TYR A 706 15.76 1.89 -21.26
C TYR A 706 15.97 0.37 -21.32
N PRO A 707 14.95 -0.44 -21.04
CA PRO A 707 13.69 -0.06 -20.41
C PRO A 707 13.86 0.20 -18.90
N SER A 708 12.96 1.00 -18.33
CA SER A 708 12.92 1.29 -16.89
C SER A 708 11.50 1.09 -16.35
N GLN A 709 11.35 1.16 -15.03
CA GLN A 709 10.01 1.09 -14.40
C GLN A 709 9.06 2.17 -14.93
N SER A 710 9.60 3.33 -15.27
CA SER A 710 8.83 4.47 -15.77
C SER A 710 8.85 4.64 -17.28
N SER A 711 9.52 3.75 -18.03
CA SER A 711 9.62 3.80 -19.48
C SER A 711 9.98 2.41 -20.03
N ASN A 712 8.97 1.58 -20.23
CA ASN A 712 9.12 0.21 -20.75
C ASN A 712 8.11 -0.12 -21.88
N GLY A 713 7.37 0.86 -22.33
CA GLY A 713 6.63 0.84 -23.58
C GLY A 713 7.56 1.12 -24.78
N LEU A 714 7.01 1.28 -25.98
CA LEU A 714 7.76 1.73 -27.14
C LEU A 714 8.36 3.11 -26.87
N LEU A 715 9.62 3.29 -27.20
CA LEU A 715 10.30 4.57 -27.07
C LEU A 715 10.18 5.34 -28.39
N LYS A 716 9.34 6.37 -28.43
CA LYS A 716 9.25 7.29 -29.58
C LYS A 716 10.57 8.03 -29.72
N LEU A 717 11.23 7.90 -30.86
CA LEU A 717 12.52 8.52 -31.18
C LEU A 717 12.33 9.92 -31.81
N GLY A 718 11.22 10.12 -32.49
CA GLY A 718 10.87 11.36 -33.15
C GLY A 718 10.11 11.16 -34.45
N GLU A 719 9.67 12.26 -35.05
CA GLU A 719 9.08 12.32 -36.39
C GLU A 719 10.13 12.91 -37.32
N PHE A 720 10.35 12.26 -38.48
CA PHE A 720 11.40 12.59 -39.42
C PHE A 720 10.83 12.62 -40.83
N GLU A 721 11.38 13.46 -41.70
CA GLU A 721 11.00 13.59 -43.10
C GLU A 721 12.17 14.12 -43.93
N ASN A 722 12.49 13.47 -45.02
CA ASN A 722 13.57 13.85 -45.96
C ASN A 722 14.93 14.09 -45.25
N GLU A 723 15.28 13.25 -44.27
CA GLU A 723 16.53 13.37 -43.53
C GLU A 723 17.18 12.00 -43.23
N HIS A 724 18.47 12.04 -42.95
CA HIS A 724 19.23 10.90 -42.50
C HIS A 724 19.29 10.85 -40.99
N VAL A 725 18.84 9.74 -40.40
CA VAL A 725 18.72 9.57 -38.94
C VAL A 725 19.68 8.48 -38.47
N ASN A 726 20.50 8.83 -37.49
CA ASN A 726 21.39 7.87 -36.82
C ASN A 726 20.85 7.59 -35.42
N VAL A 727 20.45 6.33 -35.19
CA VAL A 727 20.03 5.86 -33.89
C VAL A 727 21.13 4.96 -33.33
N ARG A 728 21.57 5.23 -32.09
CA ARG A 728 22.50 4.38 -31.36
C ARG A 728 21.89 3.85 -30.09
N ALA A 729 21.87 2.50 -29.98
CA ALA A 729 21.53 1.80 -28.74
C ALA A 729 22.81 1.30 -28.07
N THR A 730 23.26 1.99 -27.02
CA THR A 730 24.46 1.62 -26.26
C THR A 730 24.11 0.63 -25.17
N LEU A 731 24.72 -0.56 -25.17
CA LEU A 731 24.49 -1.56 -24.13
C LEU A 731 25.20 -1.18 -22.85
N LYS A 732 24.50 -1.31 -21.73
CA LYS A 732 24.99 -1.05 -20.37
C LYS A 732 25.27 -2.33 -19.59
N LYS A 733 24.71 -3.47 -20.01
CA LYS A 733 24.85 -4.79 -19.36
C LYS A 733 24.53 -5.91 -20.35
N ASP A 734 24.97 -7.13 -20.01
CA ASP A 734 24.60 -8.33 -20.76
C ASP A 734 23.08 -8.52 -20.77
N ILE A 735 22.58 -8.96 -21.92
CA ILE A 735 21.18 -9.24 -22.15
C ILE A 735 21.05 -10.69 -22.55
N THR A 736 20.55 -11.49 -21.63
CA THR A 736 20.24 -12.90 -21.83
C THR A 736 18.76 -13.08 -21.91
N SER A 737 18.17 -13.33 -23.04
CA SER A 737 16.84 -13.90 -23.24
C SER A 737 16.26 -13.52 -24.62
N CYS A 738 15.08 -14.05 -24.92
CA CYS A 738 14.30 -13.91 -26.14
C CYS A 738 13.79 -12.48 -26.40
N ARG A 739 14.61 -11.46 -26.22
CA ARG A 739 14.25 -10.10 -26.53
C ARG A 739 14.53 -9.81 -28.00
N SER A 740 13.60 -9.12 -28.63
CA SER A 740 13.81 -8.53 -29.95
C SER A 740 14.06 -7.05 -29.77
N TYR A 741 15.17 -6.57 -30.30
CA TYR A 741 15.56 -5.15 -30.24
C TYR A 741 15.53 -4.62 -31.64
N GLY A 742 15.07 -3.40 -31.81
CA GLY A 742 15.13 -2.77 -33.10
C GLY A 742 14.49 -1.42 -33.17
N VAL A 743 14.75 -0.75 -34.25
CA VAL A 743 14.11 0.48 -34.67
C VAL A 743 13.07 0.11 -35.74
N PHE A 744 11.91 0.67 -35.66
CA PHE A 744 10.87 0.55 -36.67
C PHE A 744 10.11 1.85 -36.82
#